data_779db8a0e08c1c8ae1a1b2b6855b25b4
#
_entry.id   779db8a0e08c1c8ae1a1b2b6855b25b4
#
_cell.length_a   1.000
_cell.length_b   1.000
_cell.length_c   1.000
_cell.angle_alpha   90.00
_cell.angle_beta   90.00
_cell.angle_gamma   90.00
#
_symmetry.space_group_name_H-M   'P 1'
#
loop_
_entity.id
_entity.type
_entity.pdbx_description
1 polymer ?
#
loop_
_entity_poly.entity_id
_entity_poly.type
_entity_poly.pdbx_seq_one_letter_code
_entity_poly.pdbx_strand_id
1 'polypeptide(L)'
;MNAFIPIELIEQQVLEAMREAGIPPLHDTRLVIDGALHRYAVEGDKGRETAGAYVIHPDGLPGGFISSWRHGVEVRWKFDLQALDADLYKRCRSPEFRKQAEAAQRKRDADRRKTQSVASEDARIRWEAAQTAPEDHEYLRRKNVPAYGLKCREGALLIPLRDIEGHFKTFQTIAPDGTKRYFYGAPVGGAFCAIGTDVKDGPVLLCEGYATGATLHELTGHAVICAMNCHNLVTCAPALRKKYPDRKIIVMADDDAKTEGNPGVTAAQSAVKLGKLDGVLSPPFKTPEDGTDWNDFSQRYGAETAERVLRERLAWVCMSEAERKKILDRKKLSERVEQINASDLMKMVFPPVKWAVDGFLPMGCSILCGGPKVGKSILSLHLALSVAIGGYALGKIPVERGSVAYLALEDRPWRLQERILGSDISPDADLSKLTLVTEIPRQHEGGLEWLEWWLEAHDDTRLVIIDTLQKFRKQHNGKGDRYGDDYDAIGAIKKVADAYSVPLLIVHHLKKAKDEEDWLNEISGTQGIAGAADTLLSLKRARSSNTGILHRTGRDVEEVDLAMTLDGFGWRLEGPAEEYTMPDEKRRIVEYLQKHDSQTPKEVAEALGLKLNTAQQKLLRMSKEGLINGYCGKYWV
;
A
#
# COMPACT_ATOMS: atom_id res chain seq x y z
N MET A 1 -18.25 6.86 -67.01
CA MET A 1 -19.18 7.27 -65.97
C MET A 1 -18.71 8.63 -65.45
N ASN A 2 -19.57 9.68 -65.66
CA ASN A 2 -19.20 11.01 -65.19
C ASN A 2 -19.09 10.95 -63.61
N ALA A 3 -17.89 11.11 -63.10
CA ALA A 3 -17.68 11.28 -61.69
C ALA A 3 -18.47 12.53 -61.23
N PHE A 4 -19.27 12.43 -60.19
CA PHE A 4 -20.04 13.57 -59.66
C PHE A 4 -19.12 14.66 -59.10
N ILE A 5 -17.95 14.24 -58.60
CA ILE A 5 -16.90 15.09 -58.06
C ILE A 5 -15.69 15.01 -59.00
N PRO A 6 -15.13 16.14 -59.46
CA PRO A 6 -13.96 16.15 -60.33
C PRO A 6 -12.77 15.42 -59.70
N ILE A 7 -12.07 14.62 -60.49
CA ILE A 7 -10.92 13.80 -60.00
C ILE A 7 -9.80 14.71 -59.50
N GLU A 8 -9.64 15.87 -60.10
CA GLU A 8 -8.63 16.87 -59.72
C GLU A 8 -8.84 17.37 -58.28
N LEU A 9 -10.09 17.57 -57.84
CA LEU A 9 -10.42 17.97 -56.48
C LEU A 9 -10.18 16.82 -55.48
N ILE A 10 -10.45 15.57 -55.88
CA ILE A 10 -10.17 14.38 -55.08
C ILE A 10 -8.66 14.25 -54.85
N GLU A 11 -7.89 14.35 -55.96
CA GLU A 11 -6.43 14.27 -55.92
C GLU A 11 -5.82 15.35 -54.99
N GLN A 12 -6.29 16.60 -55.14
CA GLN A 12 -5.82 17.71 -54.31
C GLN A 12 -6.03 17.45 -52.82
N GLN A 13 -7.22 17.01 -52.40
CA GLN A 13 -7.50 16.73 -51.00
C GLN A 13 -6.74 15.50 -50.48
N VAL A 14 -6.52 14.49 -51.32
CA VAL A 14 -5.69 13.32 -50.92
C VAL A 14 -4.23 13.72 -50.73
N LEU A 15 -3.67 14.53 -51.62
CA LEU A 15 -2.29 15.03 -51.45
C LEU A 15 -2.13 15.91 -50.21
N GLU A 16 -3.15 16.71 -49.90
CA GLU A 16 -3.18 17.50 -48.67
C GLU A 16 -3.22 16.62 -47.42
N ALA A 17 -4.09 15.62 -47.40
CA ALA A 17 -4.14 14.63 -46.29
C ALA A 17 -2.83 13.83 -46.16
N MET A 18 -2.13 13.51 -47.24
CA MET A 18 -0.81 12.89 -47.18
C MET A 18 0.23 13.82 -46.56
N ARG A 19 0.16 15.13 -46.84
CA ARG A 19 1.05 16.12 -46.21
C ARG A 19 0.77 16.29 -44.72
N GLU A 20 -0.51 16.41 -44.36
CA GLU A 20 -0.94 16.50 -42.95
C GLU A 20 -0.55 15.27 -42.14
N ALA A 21 -0.59 14.09 -42.77
CA ALA A 21 -0.15 12.84 -42.13
C ALA A 21 1.37 12.64 -42.10
N GLY A 22 2.17 13.59 -42.63
CA GLY A 22 3.61 13.51 -42.69
C GLY A 22 4.18 12.47 -43.66
N ILE A 23 3.38 12.05 -44.66
CA ILE A 23 3.75 11.04 -45.66
C ILE A 23 3.49 11.50 -47.10
N PRO A 24 3.91 12.72 -47.50
CA PRO A 24 3.71 13.17 -48.87
C PRO A 24 4.53 12.33 -49.86
N PRO A 25 4.10 12.25 -51.14
CA PRO A 25 4.92 11.66 -52.21
C PRO A 25 6.27 12.38 -52.33
N LEU A 26 7.34 11.61 -52.51
CA LEU A 26 8.71 12.15 -52.60
C LEU A 26 8.94 12.97 -53.88
N HIS A 27 8.16 12.68 -54.94
CA HIS A 27 8.21 13.36 -56.21
C HIS A 27 6.84 13.91 -56.57
N ASP A 28 6.78 14.90 -57.43
CA ASP A 28 5.52 15.45 -57.94
C ASP A 28 4.80 14.37 -58.77
N THR A 29 3.93 13.62 -58.10
CA THR A 29 3.32 12.40 -58.63
C THR A 29 1.82 12.63 -58.78
N ARG A 30 1.32 12.49 -60.01
CA ARG A 30 -0.12 12.47 -60.26
C ARG A 30 -0.68 11.16 -59.67
N LEU A 31 -1.70 11.26 -58.84
CA LEU A 31 -2.32 10.09 -58.20
C LEU A 31 -3.28 9.41 -59.18
N VAL A 32 -3.25 8.10 -59.22
CA VAL A 32 -4.24 7.29 -59.94
C VAL A 32 -5.40 7.00 -58.99
N ILE A 33 -6.59 7.52 -59.32
CA ILE A 33 -7.80 7.46 -58.51
C ILE A 33 -8.78 6.47 -59.17
N ASP A 34 -8.55 5.18 -58.97
CA ASP A 34 -9.31 4.09 -59.63
C ASP A 34 -9.85 3.04 -58.66
N GLY A 35 -9.61 3.21 -57.36
CA GLY A 35 -9.99 2.26 -56.29
C GLY A 35 -9.06 1.06 -56.14
N ALA A 36 -7.97 1.00 -56.89
CA ALA A 36 -6.94 -0.01 -56.74
C ALA A 36 -5.86 0.43 -55.73
N LEU A 37 -5.07 -0.52 -55.27
CA LEU A 37 -3.92 -0.26 -54.42
C LEU A 37 -2.76 0.27 -55.25
N HIS A 38 -2.37 1.50 -54.97
CA HIS A 38 -1.19 2.14 -55.55
C HIS A 38 -0.11 2.35 -54.48
N ARG A 39 1.14 2.29 -54.92
CA ARG A 39 2.31 2.52 -54.05
C ARG A 39 3.07 3.75 -54.53
N TYR A 40 3.66 4.46 -53.57
CA TYR A 40 4.44 5.66 -53.86
C TYR A 40 5.64 5.77 -52.92
N ALA A 41 6.65 6.48 -53.35
CA ALA A 41 7.84 6.73 -52.55
C ALA A 41 7.59 7.86 -51.55
N VAL A 42 8.02 7.65 -50.29
CA VAL A 42 7.97 8.61 -49.19
C VAL A 42 9.36 8.98 -48.72
N GLU A 43 9.49 9.99 -47.90
CA GLU A 43 10.77 10.38 -47.32
C GLU A 43 11.45 9.17 -46.60
N GLY A 44 12.75 9.01 -46.84
CA GLY A 44 13.54 7.89 -46.31
C GLY A 44 13.57 6.64 -47.22
N ASP A 45 12.78 6.58 -48.31
CA ASP A 45 12.85 5.50 -49.30
C ASP A 45 14.12 5.61 -50.16
N LYS A 46 14.75 4.46 -50.46
CA LYS A 46 15.97 4.39 -51.26
C LYS A 46 15.72 3.66 -52.58
N GLY A 47 16.21 4.23 -53.67
CA GLY A 47 16.17 3.62 -55.00
C GLY A 47 14.74 3.41 -55.50
N ARG A 48 14.29 2.14 -55.66
CA ARG A 48 12.94 1.80 -56.14
C ARG A 48 11.97 1.45 -55.00
N GLU A 49 12.31 1.76 -53.78
CA GLU A 49 11.41 1.49 -52.66
C GLU A 49 10.18 2.40 -52.72
N THR A 50 9.03 1.86 -52.31
CA THR A 50 7.75 2.56 -52.23
C THR A 50 7.04 2.16 -50.93
N ALA A 51 7.41 2.83 -49.84
CA ALA A 51 6.86 2.55 -48.50
C ALA A 51 5.47 3.16 -48.30
N GLY A 52 5.07 4.11 -49.11
CA GLY A 52 3.72 4.66 -49.15
C GLY A 52 2.76 3.79 -49.95
N ALA A 53 1.50 3.77 -49.55
CA ALA A 53 0.41 3.10 -50.27
C ALA A 53 -0.92 3.85 -50.10
N TYR A 54 -1.74 3.84 -51.12
CA TYR A 54 -3.11 4.39 -51.04
C TYR A 54 -4.11 3.60 -51.89
N VAL A 55 -5.36 3.67 -51.48
CA VAL A 55 -6.54 3.22 -52.25
C VAL A 55 -7.58 4.32 -52.15
N ILE A 56 -7.95 4.92 -53.27
CA ILE A 56 -8.98 5.98 -53.31
C ILE A 56 -10.04 5.61 -54.32
N HIS A 57 -11.26 5.47 -53.84
CA HIS A 57 -12.45 5.20 -54.67
C HIS A 57 -13.07 6.52 -55.12
N PRO A 58 -13.22 6.77 -56.40
CA PRO A 58 -13.82 8.02 -56.91
C PRO A 58 -15.36 7.99 -56.98
N ASP A 59 -15.97 6.81 -56.86
CA ASP A 59 -17.40 6.59 -57.06
C ASP A 59 -18.20 6.83 -55.77
N GLY A 60 -19.33 7.50 -55.88
CA GLY A 60 -20.13 7.94 -54.74
C GLY A 60 -19.46 9.07 -53.97
N LEU A 61 -19.45 9.01 -52.63
CA LEU A 61 -18.62 9.88 -51.82
C LEU A 61 -17.19 9.34 -51.85
N PRO A 62 -16.22 10.08 -52.43
CA PRO A 62 -14.86 9.60 -52.52
C PRO A 62 -14.25 9.30 -51.14
N GLY A 63 -13.52 8.22 -51.07
CA GLY A 63 -12.88 7.82 -49.82
C GLY A 63 -11.96 6.63 -50.01
N GLY A 64 -11.14 6.38 -49.01
CA GLY A 64 -10.17 5.32 -49.08
C GLY A 64 -9.24 5.32 -47.86
N PHE A 65 -8.02 4.87 -48.07
CA PHE A 65 -6.97 4.98 -47.07
C PHE A 65 -5.66 5.43 -47.71
N ILE A 66 -4.82 6.06 -46.90
CA ILE A 66 -3.43 6.39 -47.18
C ILE A 66 -2.56 5.84 -46.06
N SER A 67 -1.40 5.28 -46.36
CA SER A 67 -0.53 4.67 -45.35
C SER A 67 0.94 4.73 -45.72
N SER A 68 1.80 4.62 -44.73
CA SER A 68 3.22 4.36 -44.91
C SER A 68 3.71 3.39 -43.83
N TRP A 69 4.16 2.23 -44.27
CA TRP A 69 4.70 1.23 -43.35
C TRP A 69 6.01 1.69 -42.69
N ARG A 70 6.80 2.56 -43.35
CA ARG A 70 8.04 3.13 -42.84
C ARG A 70 7.79 4.09 -41.67
N HIS A 71 6.74 4.89 -41.79
CA HIS A 71 6.40 5.90 -40.78
C HIS A 71 5.36 5.40 -39.78
N GLY A 72 4.85 4.16 -39.92
CA GLY A 72 3.79 3.62 -39.06
C GLY A 72 2.46 4.34 -39.16
N VAL A 73 2.21 5.03 -40.25
CA VAL A 73 1.01 5.85 -40.45
C VAL A 73 -0.02 5.12 -41.30
N GLU A 74 -1.27 5.09 -40.85
CA GLU A 74 -2.44 4.67 -41.62
C GLU A 74 -3.60 5.61 -41.34
N VAL A 75 -4.10 6.27 -42.36
CA VAL A 75 -5.21 7.23 -42.26
C VAL A 75 -6.34 6.80 -43.16
N ARG A 76 -7.54 6.67 -42.60
CA ARG A 76 -8.78 6.53 -43.40
C ARG A 76 -9.22 7.89 -43.86
N TRP A 77 -9.21 8.08 -45.15
CA TRP A 77 -9.56 9.35 -45.78
C TRP A 77 -10.99 9.34 -46.34
N LYS A 78 -11.67 10.47 -46.22
CA LYS A 78 -12.96 10.76 -46.88
C LYS A 78 -12.92 12.17 -47.42
N PHE A 79 -13.54 12.35 -48.61
CA PHE A 79 -13.65 13.64 -49.25
C PHE A 79 -14.42 14.64 -48.38
N ASP A 80 -13.86 15.82 -48.17
CA ASP A 80 -14.55 16.92 -47.49
C ASP A 80 -15.45 17.67 -48.46
N LEU A 81 -16.76 17.53 -48.24
CA LEU A 81 -17.76 18.20 -49.06
C LEU A 81 -17.78 19.72 -48.86
N GLN A 82 -17.25 20.25 -47.77
CA GLN A 82 -17.24 21.69 -47.50
C GLN A 82 -16.31 22.46 -48.47
N ALA A 83 -15.36 21.78 -49.07
CA ALA A 83 -14.47 22.33 -50.10
C ALA A 83 -15.12 22.48 -51.50
N LEU A 84 -16.37 22.02 -51.67
CA LEU A 84 -17.10 22.15 -52.93
C LEU A 84 -17.80 23.51 -53.04
N ASP A 85 -17.97 23.97 -54.27
CA ASP A 85 -18.87 25.09 -54.55
C ASP A 85 -20.34 24.77 -54.17
N ALA A 86 -21.16 25.80 -54.03
CA ALA A 86 -22.54 25.67 -53.55
C ALA A 86 -23.42 24.72 -54.40
N ASP A 87 -23.20 24.68 -55.71
CA ASP A 87 -23.99 23.84 -56.61
C ASP A 87 -23.57 22.38 -56.53
N LEU A 88 -22.28 22.08 -56.56
CA LEU A 88 -21.74 20.73 -56.35
C LEU A 88 -22.07 20.19 -54.95
N TYR A 89 -21.95 21.02 -53.94
CA TYR A 89 -22.31 20.66 -52.56
C TYR A 89 -23.79 20.25 -52.46
N LYS A 90 -24.71 21.05 -53.04
CA LYS A 90 -26.16 20.76 -53.08
C LYS A 90 -26.45 19.45 -53.82
N ARG A 91 -25.79 19.22 -54.96
CA ARG A 91 -25.90 17.98 -55.75
C ARG A 91 -25.42 16.76 -54.96
N CYS A 92 -24.31 16.84 -54.27
CA CYS A 92 -23.77 15.75 -53.44
C CYS A 92 -24.63 15.43 -52.21
N ARG A 93 -25.54 16.32 -51.81
CA ARG A 93 -26.52 16.07 -50.72
C ARG A 93 -27.89 15.62 -51.26
N SER A 94 -28.09 15.53 -52.56
CA SER A 94 -29.36 15.08 -53.13
C SER A 94 -29.67 13.62 -52.77
N PRO A 95 -30.97 13.24 -52.75
CA PRO A 95 -31.39 11.85 -52.58
C PRO A 95 -30.84 10.92 -53.65
N GLU A 96 -30.73 11.42 -54.88
CA GLU A 96 -30.20 10.72 -56.04
C GLU A 96 -28.72 10.37 -55.84
N PHE A 97 -27.90 11.33 -55.37
CA PHE A 97 -26.48 11.09 -55.07
C PHE A 97 -26.31 10.05 -53.94
N ARG A 98 -27.09 10.16 -52.86
CA ARG A 98 -27.05 9.19 -51.78
C ARG A 98 -27.35 7.77 -52.27
N LYS A 99 -28.40 7.61 -53.06
CA LYS A 99 -28.78 6.32 -53.67
C LYS A 99 -27.67 5.74 -54.54
N GLN A 100 -27.02 6.60 -55.35
CA GLN A 100 -25.89 6.19 -56.19
C GLN A 100 -24.68 5.82 -55.36
N ALA A 101 -24.35 6.60 -54.33
CA ALA A 101 -23.24 6.31 -53.41
C ALA A 101 -23.45 4.99 -52.67
N GLU A 102 -24.66 4.71 -52.17
CA GLU A 102 -25.00 3.43 -51.56
C GLU A 102 -24.94 2.27 -52.58
N ALA A 103 -25.39 2.46 -53.79
CA ALA A 103 -25.31 1.44 -54.85
C ALA A 103 -23.84 1.13 -55.22
N ALA A 104 -22.99 2.15 -55.32
CA ALA A 104 -21.57 2.02 -55.58
C ALA A 104 -20.88 1.27 -54.42
N GLN A 105 -21.21 1.62 -53.17
CA GLN A 105 -20.68 0.93 -51.98
C GLN A 105 -21.11 -0.54 -51.96
N ARG A 106 -22.38 -0.84 -52.19
CA ARG A 106 -22.89 -2.23 -52.26
C ARG A 106 -22.21 -3.03 -53.36
N LYS A 107 -21.97 -2.42 -54.51
CA LYS A 107 -21.23 -3.08 -55.61
C LYS A 107 -19.79 -3.39 -55.21
N ARG A 108 -19.07 -2.42 -54.64
CA ARG A 108 -17.71 -2.64 -54.14
C ARG A 108 -17.65 -3.77 -53.10
N ASP A 109 -18.58 -3.77 -52.15
CA ASP A 109 -18.66 -4.81 -51.14
C ASP A 109 -18.96 -6.18 -51.72
N ALA A 110 -19.82 -6.25 -52.78
CA ALA A 110 -20.10 -7.50 -53.47
C ALA A 110 -18.89 -7.99 -54.29
N ASP A 111 -18.21 -7.12 -55.01
CA ASP A 111 -17.01 -7.44 -55.79
C ASP A 111 -15.87 -7.89 -54.85
N ARG A 112 -15.68 -7.18 -53.76
CA ARG A 112 -14.71 -7.57 -52.70
C ARG A 112 -15.02 -8.95 -52.13
N ARG A 113 -16.31 -9.23 -51.80
CA ARG A 113 -16.72 -10.55 -51.29
C ARG A 113 -16.46 -11.66 -52.32
N LYS A 114 -16.74 -11.39 -53.59
CA LYS A 114 -16.47 -12.35 -54.67
C LYS A 114 -14.97 -12.65 -54.78
N THR A 115 -14.13 -11.63 -54.81
CA THR A 115 -12.67 -11.77 -54.87
C THR A 115 -12.15 -12.52 -53.66
N GLN A 116 -12.64 -12.17 -52.45
CA GLN A 116 -12.29 -12.85 -51.20
C GLN A 116 -12.73 -14.31 -51.20
N SER A 117 -13.89 -14.64 -51.75
CA SER A 117 -14.39 -16.02 -51.85
C SER A 117 -13.50 -16.87 -52.77
N VAL A 118 -13.09 -16.33 -53.93
CA VAL A 118 -12.16 -17.02 -54.83
C VAL A 118 -10.81 -17.26 -54.15
N ALA A 119 -10.28 -16.22 -53.49
CA ALA A 119 -9.01 -16.36 -52.77
C ALA A 119 -9.09 -17.36 -51.59
N SER A 120 -10.24 -17.41 -50.90
CA SER A 120 -10.47 -18.39 -49.83
C SER A 120 -10.51 -19.82 -50.35
N GLU A 121 -11.11 -20.03 -51.53
CA GLU A 121 -11.15 -21.35 -52.16
C GLU A 121 -9.75 -21.79 -52.63
N ASP A 122 -8.97 -20.90 -53.24
CA ASP A 122 -7.57 -21.20 -53.59
C ASP A 122 -6.73 -21.49 -52.34
N ALA A 123 -6.89 -20.73 -51.26
CA ALA A 123 -6.27 -20.99 -49.99
C ALA A 123 -6.68 -22.38 -49.45
N ARG A 124 -7.98 -22.75 -49.55
CA ARG A 124 -8.47 -24.06 -49.09
C ARG A 124 -7.81 -25.20 -49.85
N ILE A 125 -7.74 -25.10 -51.18
CA ILE A 125 -7.11 -26.10 -52.06
C ILE A 125 -5.62 -26.31 -51.67
N ARG A 126 -4.89 -25.23 -51.45
CA ARG A 126 -3.48 -25.26 -51.03
C ARG A 126 -3.32 -25.83 -49.65
N TRP A 127 -4.21 -25.50 -48.70
CA TRP A 127 -4.25 -26.07 -47.37
C TRP A 127 -4.49 -27.59 -47.40
N GLU A 128 -5.45 -28.07 -48.20
CA GLU A 128 -5.78 -29.47 -48.29
C GLU A 128 -4.63 -30.29 -48.89
N ALA A 129 -3.95 -29.74 -49.87
CA ALA A 129 -2.79 -30.37 -50.55
C ALA A 129 -1.50 -30.35 -49.69
N ALA A 130 -1.46 -29.56 -48.59
CA ALA A 130 -0.28 -29.48 -47.76
C ALA A 130 -0.17 -30.69 -46.79
N GLN A 131 1.06 -31.10 -46.45
CA GLN A 131 1.34 -32.19 -45.52
C GLN A 131 1.17 -31.76 -44.09
N THR A 132 0.99 -32.69 -43.16
CA THR A 132 1.05 -32.42 -41.73
C THR A 132 2.37 -31.75 -41.35
N ALA A 133 2.35 -30.75 -40.51
CA ALA A 133 3.56 -30.07 -40.07
C ALA A 133 4.46 -31.03 -39.28
N PRO A 134 5.76 -31.10 -39.59
CA PRO A 134 6.70 -31.88 -38.80
C PRO A 134 6.92 -31.22 -37.43
N GLU A 135 6.99 -32.01 -36.37
CA GLU A 135 7.19 -31.51 -35.01
C GLU A 135 8.55 -30.84 -34.81
N ASP A 136 9.54 -31.23 -35.57
CA ASP A 136 10.91 -30.69 -35.57
C ASP A 136 11.08 -29.44 -36.43
N HIS A 137 9.98 -28.85 -36.96
CA HIS A 137 10.05 -27.62 -37.73
C HIS A 137 10.75 -26.52 -36.94
N GLU A 138 11.71 -25.82 -37.55
CA GLU A 138 12.63 -24.88 -36.90
C GLU A 138 11.91 -23.80 -36.05
N TYR A 139 10.83 -23.25 -36.56
CA TYR A 139 10.01 -22.27 -35.79
C TYR A 139 9.40 -22.91 -34.54
N LEU A 140 8.78 -24.12 -34.65
CA LEU A 140 8.14 -24.79 -33.52
C LEU A 140 9.17 -25.15 -32.46
N ARG A 141 10.32 -25.66 -32.88
CA ARG A 141 11.44 -25.98 -31.98
C ARG A 141 11.99 -24.75 -31.29
N ARG A 142 12.20 -23.64 -32.02
CA ARG A 142 12.67 -22.37 -31.44
C ARG A 142 11.69 -21.81 -30.43
N LYS A 143 10.38 -21.89 -30.71
CA LYS A 143 9.32 -21.44 -29.81
C LYS A 143 8.93 -22.48 -28.76
N ASN A 144 9.49 -23.70 -28.83
CA ASN A 144 9.21 -24.83 -27.95
C ASN A 144 7.71 -25.11 -27.82
N VAL A 145 7.02 -25.26 -28.95
CA VAL A 145 5.55 -25.48 -29.00
C VAL A 145 5.20 -26.59 -30.00
N PRO A 146 4.14 -27.40 -29.72
CA PRO A 146 3.66 -28.44 -30.63
C PRO A 146 2.94 -27.83 -31.86
N ALA A 147 2.75 -28.70 -32.87
CA ALA A 147 2.03 -28.38 -34.09
C ALA A 147 0.55 -28.77 -34.01
N TYR A 148 -0.25 -28.06 -33.23
CA TYR A 148 -1.70 -28.31 -33.10
C TYR A 148 -2.45 -28.14 -34.43
N GLY A 149 -2.62 -29.21 -35.19
CA GLY A 149 -3.37 -29.24 -36.42
C GLY A 149 -2.77 -28.37 -37.53
N LEU A 150 -1.49 -28.03 -37.47
CA LEU A 150 -0.79 -27.28 -38.51
C LEU A 150 -0.41 -28.17 -39.69
N LYS A 151 -0.26 -27.55 -40.83
CA LYS A 151 0.33 -28.17 -42.02
C LYS A 151 1.61 -27.44 -42.43
N CYS A 152 2.37 -28.09 -43.33
CA CYS A 152 3.61 -27.55 -43.86
C CYS A 152 3.64 -27.71 -45.39
N ARG A 153 4.12 -26.65 -46.09
CA ARG A 153 4.35 -26.66 -47.50
C ARG A 153 5.59 -25.83 -47.83
N GLU A 154 6.47 -26.42 -48.64
CA GLU A 154 7.70 -25.74 -49.10
C GLU A 154 8.54 -25.19 -47.91
N GLY A 155 8.58 -25.94 -46.79
CA GLY A 155 9.29 -25.54 -45.58
C GLY A 155 8.63 -24.48 -44.72
N ALA A 156 7.46 -23.95 -45.09
CA ALA A 156 6.70 -22.99 -44.28
C ALA A 156 5.53 -23.68 -43.59
N LEU A 157 5.29 -23.34 -42.32
CA LEU A 157 4.08 -23.74 -41.61
C LEU A 157 2.87 -23.00 -42.16
N LEU A 158 1.76 -23.70 -42.26
CA LEU A 158 0.45 -23.15 -42.58
C LEU A 158 -0.42 -23.24 -41.32
N ILE A 159 -0.93 -22.10 -40.84
CA ILE A 159 -1.82 -22.02 -39.70
C ILE A 159 -3.23 -21.75 -40.21
N PRO A 160 -4.19 -22.66 -40.04
CA PRO A 160 -5.54 -22.50 -40.59
C PRO A 160 -6.32 -21.44 -39.81
N LEU A 161 -6.96 -20.54 -40.54
CA LEU A 161 -7.86 -19.54 -39.96
C LEU A 161 -9.30 -19.86 -40.37
N ARG A 162 -10.15 -20.00 -39.35
CA ARG A 162 -11.56 -20.35 -39.51
C ARG A 162 -12.43 -19.27 -38.89
N ASP A 163 -13.66 -19.14 -39.39
CA ASP A 163 -14.65 -18.29 -38.75
C ASP A 163 -15.22 -18.93 -37.47
N ILE A 164 -16.15 -18.20 -36.84
CA ILE A 164 -16.77 -18.63 -35.58
C ILE A 164 -17.63 -19.91 -35.74
N GLU A 165 -18.12 -20.19 -36.94
CA GLU A 165 -18.86 -21.40 -37.32
C GLU A 165 -17.93 -22.58 -37.63
N GLY A 166 -16.62 -22.33 -37.80
CA GLY A 166 -15.61 -23.35 -38.11
C GLY A 166 -15.27 -23.47 -39.59
N HIS A 167 -15.85 -22.65 -40.46
CA HIS A 167 -15.56 -22.67 -41.89
C HIS A 167 -14.16 -22.10 -42.16
N PHE A 168 -13.39 -22.80 -42.99
CA PHE A 168 -12.07 -22.34 -43.39
C PHE A 168 -12.16 -21.03 -44.22
N LYS A 169 -11.36 -20.03 -43.86
CA LYS A 169 -11.28 -18.73 -44.54
C LYS A 169 -9.95 -18.52 -45.23
N THR A 170 -8.87 -18.85 -44.57
CA THR A 170 -7.51 -18.63 -45.07
C THR A 170 -6.50 -19.35 -44.17
N PHE A 171 -5.21 -19.11 -44.42
CA PHE A 171 -4.14 -19.49 -43.54
C PHE A 171 -3.09 -18.37 -43.43
N GLN A 172 -2.35 -18.38 -42.35
CA GLN A 172 -1.10 -17.64 -42.19
C GLN A 172 0.06 -18.59 -42.44
N THR A 173 1.06 -18.17 -43.23
CA THR A 173 2.34 -18.90 -43.35
C THR A 173 3.33 -18.36 -42.33
N ILE A 174 4.12 -19.27 -41.73
CA ILE A 174 5.30 -18.92 -40.94
C ILE A 174 6.51 -19.67 -41.55
N ALA A 175 7.46 -18.89 -42.05
CA ALA A 175 8.71 -19.46 -42.59
C ALA A 175 9.63 -19.93 -41.43
N PRO A 176 10.66 -20.76 -41.70
CA PRO A 176 11.62 -21.22 -40.69
C PRO A 176 12.24 -20.06 -39.88
N ASP A 177 12.55 -18.94 -40.53
CA ASP A 177 13.09 -17.73 -39.88
C ASP A 177 12.09 -16.98 -38.97
N GLY A 178 10.80 -17.38 -39.02
CA GLY A 178 9.72 -16.76 -38.26
C GLY A 178 8.95 -15.67 -39.03
N THR A 179 9.29 -15.39 -40.26
CA THR A 179 8.55 -14.44 -41.11
C THR A 179 7.12 -14.89 -41.33
N LYS A 180 6.16 -14.03 -40.99
CA LYS A 180 4.72 -14.31 -41.05
C LYS A 180 4.08 -13.60 -42.26
N ARG A 181 3.26 -14.30 -43.01
CA ARG A 181 2.50 -13.72 -44.14
C ARG A 181 1.10 -14.33 -44.21
N TYR A 182 0.11 -13.53 -44.54
CA TYR A 182 -1.23 -14.02 -44.85
C TYR A 182 -1.33 -14.41 -46.33
N PHE A 183 -2.22 -15.34 -46.62
CA PHE A 183 -2.55 -15.66 -47.99
C PHE A 183 -3.23 -14.46 -48.68
N TYR A 184 -2.68 -14.04 -49.78
CA TYR A 184 -3.09 -12.79 -50.46
C TYR A 184 -4.54 -12.85 -50.95
N GLY A 185 -5.30 -11.78 -50.68
CA GLY A 185 -6.67 -11.60 -51.13
C GLY A 185 -7.75 -12.29 -50.29
N ALA A 186 -7.39 -13.25 -49.43
CA ALA A 186 -8.36 -13.92 -48.57
C ALA A 186 -8.67 -13.12 -47.30
N PRO A 187 -9.89 -13.22 -46.74
CA PRO A 187 -10.30 -12.44 -45.56
C PRO A 187 -9.68 -12.98 -44.27
N VAL A 188 -9.06 -12.10 -43.48
CA VAL A 188 -8.50 -12.41 -42.16
C VAL A 188 -9.43 -11.95 -41.04
N GLY A 189 -10.16 -10.84 -41.25
CA GLY A 189 -10.98 -10.24 -40.21
C GLY A 189 -12.05 -11.19 -39.63
N GLY A 190 -12.04 -11.44 -38.33
CA GLY A 190 -12.93 -12.36 -37.65
C GLY A 190 -12.58 -13.86 -37.78
N ALA A 191 -11.52 -14.19 -38.52
CA ALA A 191 -11.02 -15.56 -38.62
C ALA A 191 -9.85 -15.78 -37.63
N PHE A 192 -9.75 -16.95 -37.06
CA PHE A 192 -8.78 -17.30 -36.02
C PHE A 192 -8.34 -18.75 -36.11
N CYS A 193 -7.20 -19.08 -35.52
CA CYS A 193 -6.81 -20.44 -35.23
C CYS A 193 -7.26 -20.83 -33.81
N ALA A 194 -7.82 -22.02 -33.65
CA ALA A 194 -8.30 -22.50 -32.37
C ALA A 194 -7.56 -23.76 -31.95
N ILE A 195 -7.17 -23.82 -30.68
CA ILE A 195 -6.46 -24.94 -30.06
C ILE A 195 -7.29 -25.45 -28.89
N GLY A 196 -7.46 -26.78 -28.75
CA GLY A 196 -8.16 -27.38 -27.62
C GLY A 196 -9.66 -27.03 -27.55
N THR A 197 -10.37 -26.91 -28.67
CA THR A 197 -11.78 -26.50 -28.72
C THR A 197 -12.76 -27.56 -28.24
N ASP A 198 -12.32 -28.78 -28.05
CA ASP A 198 -13.04 -29.89 -27.40
C ASP A 198 -13.11 -29.76 -25.88
N VAL A 199 -12.24 -28.93 -25.28
CA VAL A 199 -12.28 -28.62 -23.85
C VAL A 199 -13.51 -27.75 -23.54
N LYS A 200 -14.45 -28.32 -22.79
CA LYS A 200 -15.73 -27.65 -22.45
C LYS A 200 -15.64 -26.85 -21.14
N ASP A 201 -14.75 -27.22 -20.27
CA ASP A 201 -14.62 -26.61 -18.94
C ASP A 201 -13.56 -25.50 -18.89
N GLY A 202 -13.70 -24.60 -17.92
CA GLY A 202 -12.78 -23.50 -17.69
C GLY A 202 -12.95 -22.30 -18.65
N PRO A 203 -12.09 -21.29 -18.54
CA PRO A 203 -12.12 -20.12 -19.41
C PRO A 203 -11.72 -20.44 -20.84
N VAL A 204 -12.11 -19.58 -21.77
CA VAL A 204 -11.55 -19.52 -23.13
C VAL A 204 -10.48 -18.42 -23.12
N LEU A 205 -9.29 -18.72 -23.59
CA LEU A 205 -8.20 -17.76 -23.68
C LEU A 205 -8.13 -17.21 -25.10
N LEU A 206 -8.04 -15.90 -25.26
CA LEU A 206 -7.92 -15.21 -26.54
C LEU A 206 -6.56 -14.53 -26.59
N CYS A 207 -5.70 -14.90 -27.51
CA CYS A 207 -4.35 -14.33 -27.68
C CYS A 207 -4.10 -13.86 -29.10
N GLU A 208 -2.96 -13.19 -29.30
CA GLU A 208 -2.57 -12.71 -30.62
C GLU A 208 -1.96 -13.82 -31.46
N GLY A 209 -0.88 -14.44 -31.00
CA GLY A 209 -0.04 -15.33 -31.83
C GLY A 209 -0.26 -16.82 -31.60
N TYR A 210 0.13 -17.65 -32.61
CA TYR A 210 0.05 -19.11 -32.49
C TYR A 210 0.96 -19.65 -31.38
N ALA A 211 2.23 -19.21 -31.30
CA ALA A 211 3.17 -19.71 -30.29
C ALA A 211 2.68 -19.40 -28.88
N THR A 212 2.20 -18.19 -28.65
CA THR A 212 1.56 -17.77 -27.39
C THR A 212 0.37 -18.68 -27.08
N GLY A 213 -0.51 -18.94 -28.07
CA GLY A 213 -1.69 -19.79 -27.90
C GLY A 213 -1.35 -21.25 -27.59
N ALA A 214 -0.38 -21.83 -28.27
CA ALA A 214 0.07 -23.19 -28.02
C ALA A 214 0.67 -23.31 -26.59
N THR A 215 1.52 -22.36 -26.19
CA THR A 215 2.07 -22.30 -24.82
C THR A 215 0.98 -22.20 -23.76
N LEU A 216 -0.02 -21.32 -23.97
CA LEU A 216 -1.14 -21.17 -23.04
C LEU A 216 -1.94 -22.48 -22.90
N HIS A 217 -2.15 -23.18 -24.01
CA HIS A 217 -2.85 -24.47 -23.98
C HIS A 217 -2.04 -25.54 -23.22
N GLU A 218 -0.74 -25.66 -23.49
CA GLU A 218 0.15 -26.58 -22.76
C GLU A 218 0.16 -26.32 -21.25
N LEU A 219 0.27 -25.04 -20.84
CA LEU A 219 0.35 -24.67 -19.42
C LEU A 219 -0.98 -24.81 -18.67
N THR A 220 -2.12 -24.69 -19.37
CA THR A 220 -3.41 -24.62 -18.67
C THR A 220 -4.38 -25.75 -19.01
N GLY A 221 -4.24 -26.37 -20.17
CA GLY A 221 -5.22 -27.28 -20.76
C GLY A 221 -6.50 -26.58 -21.24
N HIS A 222 -6.59 -25.25 -21.23
CA HIS A 222 -7.79 -24.52 -21.65
C HIS A 222 -7.88 -24.36 -23.17
N ALA A 223 -9.10 -24.12 -23.66
CA ALA A 223 -9.32 -23.75 -25.05
C ALA A 223 -8.72 -22.38 -25.34
N VAL A 224 -7.95 -22.28 -26.43
CA VAL A 224 -7.26 -21.04 -26.83
C VAL A 224 -7.65 -20.64 -28.25
N ILE A 225 -7.93 -19.37 -28.44
CA ILE A 225 -8.22 -18.74 -29.71
C ILE A 225 -7.08 -17.79 -30.06
N CYS A 226 -6.40 -18.03 -31.17
CA CYS A 226 -5.31 -17.20 -31.68
C CYS A 226 -5.87 -16.31 -32.80
N ALA A 227 -5.99 -15.01 -32.54
CA ALA A 227 -6.55 -14.02 -33.47
C ALA A 227 -5.56 -13.62 -34.58
N MET A 228 -4.30 -14.00 -34.47
CA MET A 228 -3.18 -13.83 -35.39
C MET A 228 -2.65 -12.38 -35.53
N ASN A 229 -3.33 -11.37 -35.05
CA ASN A 229 -2.84 -9.99 -34.87
C ASN A 229 -3.71 -9.19 -33.88
N CYS A 230 -3.18 -8.09 -33.36
CA CYS A 230 -3.82 -7.26 -32.35
C CYS A 230 -5.17 -6.67 -32.81
N HIS A 231 -5.30 -6.21 -34.07
CA HIS A 231 -6.55 -5.66 -34.59
C HIS A 231 -7.66 -6.72 -34.67
N ASN A 232 -7.29 -7.95 -34.96
CA ASN A 232 -8.25 -9.04 -35.08
C ASN A 232 -8.74 -9.55 -33.73
N LEU A 233 -8.02 -9.32 -32.63
CA LEU A 233 -8.53 -9.53 -31.26
C LEU A 233 -9.86 -8.81 -31.08
N VAL A 234 -9.90 -7.54 -31.46
CA VAL A 234 -11.09 -6.68 -31.35
C VAL A 234 -12.24 -7.19 -32.22
N THR A 235 -11.90 -7.67 -33.44
CA THR A 235 -12.89 -8.17 -34.38
C THR A 235 -13.50 -9.51 -33.96
N CYS A 236 -12.71 -10.41 -33.38
CA CYS A 236 -13.16 -11.73 -32.91
C CYS A 236 -14.00 -11.66 -31.62
N ALA A 237 -13.73 -10.70 -30.74
CA ALA A 237 -14.27 -10.65 -29.39
C ALA A 237 -15.82 -10.71 -29.29
N PRO A 238 -16.59 -9.93 -30.06
CA PRO A 238 -18.06 -10.01 -29.99
C PRO A 238 -18.64 -11.36 -30.45
N ALA A 239 -18.04 -11.95 -31.47
CA ALA A 239 -18.47 -13.25 -31.99
C ALA A 239 -18.17 -14.37 -30.99
N LEU A 240 -17.00 -14.32 -30.32
CA LEU A 240 -16.62 -15.26 -29.27
C LEU A 240 -17.56 -15.17 -28.07
N ARG A 241 -17.93 -13.99 -27.61
CA ARG A 241 -18.91 -13.81 -26.52
C ARG A 241 -20.27 -14.40 -26.90
N LYS A 242 -20.70 -14.21 -28.15
CA LYS A 242 -21.95 -14.80 -28.64
C LYS A 242 -21.89 -16.34 -28.67
N LYS A 243 -20.76 -16.92 -29.04
CA LYS A 243 -20.56 -18.38 -29.08
C LYS A 243 -20.42 -19.01 -27.69
N TYR A 244 -19.80 -18.29 -26.75
CA TYR A 244 -19.54 -18.75 -25.40
C TYR A 244 -20.16 -17.80 -24.35
N PRO A 245 -21.51 -17.72 -24.28
CA PRO A 245 -22.20 -16.73 -23.45
C PRO A 245 -21.90 -16.91 -21.94
N ASP A 246 -21.78 -18.16 -21.49
CA ASP A 246 -21.65 -18.52 -20.08
C ASP A 246 -20.21 -18.80 -19.64
N ARG A 247 -19.26 -18.86 -20.58
CA ARG A 247 -17.86 -19.09 -20.27
C ARG A 247 -17.12 -17.78 -20.03
N LYS A 248 -16.18 -17.80 -19.12
CA LYS A 248 -15.21 -16.71 -18.98
C LYS A 248 -14.32 -16.66 -20.23
N ILE A 249 -14.12 -15.47 -20.79
CA ILE A 249 -13.21 -15.25 -21.91
C ILE A 249 -12.17 -14.22 -21.47
N ILE A 250 -10.92 -14.63 -21.41
CA ILE A 250 -9.81 -13.81 -20.94
C ILE A 250 -8.88 -13.51 -22.12
N VAL A 251 -8.59 -12.23 -22.34
CA VAL A 251 -7.63 -11.82 -23.38
C VAL A 251 -6.22 -11.88 -22.80
N MET A 252 -5.38 -12.70 -23.43
CA MET A 252 -3.98 -12.89 -23.07
C MET A 252 -3.16 -11.92 -23.92
N ALA A 253 -2.94 -10.73 -23.40
CA ALA A 253 -2.32 -9.63 -24.15
C ALA A 253 -0.81 -9.78 -24.25
N ASP A 254 -0.26 -9.43 -25.39
CA ASP A 254 1.16 -9.17 -25.55
C ASP A 254 1.47 -7.81 -24.87
N ASP A 255 2.58 -7.73 -24.13
CA ASP A 255 3.03 -6.51 -23.45
C ASP A 255 4.11 -5.81 -24.27
N ASP A 256 3.68 -5.01 -25.22
CA ASP A 256 4.57 -4.26 -26.11
C ASP A 256 5.06 -2.96 -25.46
N ALA A 257 5.51 -3.03 -24.19
CA ALA A 257 5.90 -1.87 -23.39
C ALA A 257 6.99 -0.98 -24.01
N LYS A 258 7.76 -1.51 -24.97
CA LYS A 258 8.76 -0.74 -25.76
C LYS A 258 8.15 0.09 -26.88
N THR A 259 6.94 -0.22 -27.27
CA THR A 259 6.24 0.47 -28.35
C THR A 259 5.30 1.52 -27.76
N GLU A 260 5.36 2.74 -28.28
CA GLU A 260 4.50 3.83 -27.83
C GLU A 260 3.02 3.42 -27.90
N GLY A 261 2.29 3.66 -26.80
CA GLY A 261 0.88 3.29 -26.67
C GLY A 261 0.61 1.80 -26.38
N ASN A 262 1.63 0.96 -26.26
CA ASN A 262 1.51 -0.49 -25.95
C ASN A 262 0.37 -1.16 -26.75
N PRO A 263 0.52 -1.36 -28.08
CA PRO A 263 -0.58 -1.75 -28.96
C PRO A 263 -1.23 -3.07 -28.60
N GLY A 264 -0.47 -4.05 -28.08
CA GLY A 264 -0.99 -5.34 -27.64
C GLY A 264 -1.98 -5.21 -26.48
N VAL A 265 -1.59 -4.51 -25.42
CA VAL A 265 -2.45 -4.26 -24.26
C VAL A 265 -3.65 -3.37 -24.63
N THR A 266 -3.44 -2.34 -25.45
CA THR A 266 -4.49 -1.43 -25.88
C THR A 266 -5.55 -2.14 -26.72
N ALA A 267 -5.15 -3.01 -27.65
CA ALA A 267 -6.06 -3.83 -28.44
C ALA A 267 -6.82 -4.84 -27.56
N ALA A 268 -6.15 -5.47 -26.60
CA ALA A 268 -6.75 -6.40 -25.65
C ALA A 268 -7.85 -5.72 -24.80
N GLN A 269 -7.57 -4.53 -24.26
CA GLN A 269 -8.56 -3.74 -23.51
C GLN A 269 -9.77 -3.36 -24.37
N SER A 270 -9.52 -2.97 -25.65
CA SER A 270 -10.57 -2.68 -26.60
C SER A 270 -11.43 -3.91 -26.93
N ALA A 271 -10.80 -5.09 -27.09
CA ALA A 271 -11.50 -6.35 -27.30
C ALA A 271 -12.39 -6.71 -26.08
N VAL A 272 -11.88 -6.54 -24.86
CA VAL A 272 -12.68 -6.75 -23.64
C VAL A 272 -13.89 -5.84 -23.60
N LYS A 273 -13.69 -4.55 -23.86
CA LYS A 273 -14.78 -3.55 -23.85
C LYS A 273 -15.85 -3.84 -24.90
N LEU A 274 -15.46 -4.07 -26.14
CA LEU A 274 -16.39 -4.28 -27.27
C LEU A 274 -17.05 -5.66 -27.22
N GLY A 275 -16.30 -6.69 -26.85
CA GLY A 275 -16.79 -8.06 -26.72
C GLY A 275 -17.49 -8.34 -25.39
N LYS A 276 -17.47 -7.43 -24.41
CA LYS A 276 -17.90 -7.66 -23.03
C LYS A 276 -17.25 -8.92 -22.44
N LEU A 277 -15.95 -9.04 -22.63
CA LEU A 277 -15.15 -10.15 -22.12
C LEU A 277 -14.78 -9.94 -20.65
N ASP A 278 -14.19 -10.95 -20.01
CA ASP A 278 -14.09 -11.01 -18.55
C ASP A 278 -12.78 -10.42 -17.99
N GLY A 279 -11.78 -10.18 -18.82
CA GLY A 279 -10.54 -9.55 -18.37
C GLY A 279 -9.39 -9.64 -19.36
N VAL A 280 -8.29 -8.97 -18.99
CA VAL A 280 -7.01 -8.98 -19.71
C VAL A 280 -5.93 -9.48 -18.77
N LEU A 281 -5.04 -10.33 -19.26
CA LEU A 281 -3.82 -10.76 -18.60
C LEU A 281 -2.63 -10.65 -19.54
N SER A 282 -1.59 -9.92 -19.13
CA SER A 282 -0.28 -9.91 -19.76
C SER A 282 0.75 -10.63 -18.88
N PRO A 283 1.85 -11.15 -19.44
CA PRO A 283 2.90 -11.77 -18.66
C PRO A 283 3.58 -10.76 -17.73
N PRO A 284 3.85 -11.11 -16.45
CA PRO A 284 4.43 -10.19 -15.47
C PRO A 284 5.95 -10.12 -15.58
N PHE A 285 6.47 -9.60 -16.67
CA PHE A 285 7.90 -9.37 -16.83
C PHE A 285 8.41 -8.35 -15.82
N LYS A 286 9.67 -8.50 -15.41
CA LYS A 286 10.33 -7.53 -14.50
C LYS A 286 10.77 -6.28 -15.26
N THR A 287 11.22 -6.47 -16.48
CA THR A 287 11.63 -5.39 -17.39
C THR A 287 11.08 -5.63 -18.80
N PRO A 288 10.88 -4.58 -19.61
CA PRO A 288 10.42 -4.72 -21.00
C PRO A 288 11.37 -5.53 -21.90
N GLU A 289 12.65 -5.68 -21.50
CA GLU A 289 13.66 -6.46 -22.23
C GLU A 289 13.45 -7.96 -22.11
N ASP A 290 12.68 -8.39 -21.12
CA ASP A 290 12.51 -9.82 -20.81
C ASP A 290 11.61 -10.57 -21.80
N GLY A 291 10.80 -9.88 -22.59
CA GLY A 291 9.90 -10.44 -23.59
C GLY A 291 8.59 -9.64 -23.68
N THR A 292 7.65 -10.13 -24.50
CA THR A 292 6.35 -9.49 -24.69
C THR A 292 5.18 -10.44 -24.45
N ASP A 293 5.31 -11.73 -24.68
CA ASP A 293 4.20 -12.69 -24.64
C ASP A 293 4.42 -13.84 -23.63
N TRP A 294 3.40 -14.66 -23.42
CA TRP A 294 3.46 -15.79 -22.50
C TRP A 294 4.39 -16.93 -22.97
N ASN A 295 4.69 -17.04 -24.27
CA ASN A 295 5.70 -17.96 -24.78
C ASN A 295 7.09 -17.49 -24.36
N ASP A 296 7.40 -16.21 -24.53
CA ASP A 296 8.67 -15.62 -24.08
C ASP A 296 8.82 -15.76 -22.54
N PHE A 297 7.73 -15.56 -21.78
CA PHE A 297 7.72 -15.72 -20.34
C PHE A 297 8.04 -17.17 -19.93
N SER A 298 7.41 -18.15 -20.61
CA SER A 298 7.66 -19.56 -20.34
C SER A 298 9.08 -19.99 -20.70
N GLN A 299 9.63 -19.49 -21.82
CA GLN A 299 11.02 -19.78 -22.19
C GLN A 299 12.03 -19.17 -21.22
N ARG A 300 11.77 -17.98 -20.70
CA ARG A 300 12.69 -17.27 -19.81
C ARG A 300 12.69 -17.82 -18.39
N TYR A 301 11.52 -18.09 -17.83
CA TYR A 301 11.36 -18.44 -16.41
C TYR A 301 11.06 -19.94 -16.17
N GLY A 302 10.94 -20.72 -17.24
CA GLY A 302 10.60 -22.15 -17.21
C GLY A 302 9.09 -22.41 -17.17
N ALA A 303 8.67 -23.55 -17.72
CA ALA A 303 7.27 -23.94 -17.86
C ALA A 303 6.54 -24.05 -16.51
N GLU A 304 7.16 -24.65 -15.50
CA GLU A 304 6.56 -24.80 -14.17
C GLU A 304 6.26 -23.43 -13.51
N THR A 305 7.20 -22.48 -13.62
CA THR A 305 7.00 -21.13 -13.09
C THR A 305 5.88 -20.41 -13.86
N ALA A 306 5.90 -20.52 -15.19
CA ALA A 306 4.89 -19.91 -16.03
C ALA A 306 3.50 -20.50 -15.77
N GLU A 307 3.36 -21.81 -15.61
CA GLU A 307 2.13 -22.49 -15.27
C GLU A 307 1.56 -21.99 -13.92
N ARG A 308 2.38 -21.99 -12.88
CA ARG A 308 1.97 -21.53 -11.56
C ARG A 308 1.48 -20.08 -11.59
N VAL A 309 2.28 -19.17 -12.15
CA VAL A 309 1.95 -17.74 -12.23
C VAL A 309 0.67 -17.52 -13.06
N LEU A 310 0.56 -18.22 -14.18
CA LEU A 310 -0.60 -18.11 -15.07
C LEU A 310 -1.88 -18.60 -14.38
N ARG A 311 -1.84 -19.77 -13.71
CA ARG A 311 -2.98 -20.33 -12.99
C ARG A 311 -3.44 -19.42 -11.84
N GLU A 312 -2.51 -18.88 -11.06
CA GLU A 312 -2.82 -17.94 -9.98
C GLU A 312 -3.52 -16.67 -10.52
N ARG A 313 -3.01 -16.11 -11.61
CA ARG A 313 -3.58 -14.89 -12.22
C ARG A 313 -4.91 -15.15 -12.91
N LEU A 314 -5.06 -16.30 -13.59
CA LEU A 314 -6.36 -16.71 -14.16
C LEU A 314 -7.40 -16.92 -13.08
N ALA A 315 -7.05 -17.63 -11.99
CA ALA A 315 -7.95 -17.81 -10.85
C ALA A 315 -8.44 -16.46 -10.31
N TRP A 316 -7.53 -15.48 -10.15
CA TRP A 316 -7.87 -14.14 -9.68
C TRP A 316 -8.84 -13.41 -10.63
N VAL A 317 -8.58 -13.42 -11.93
CA VAL A 317 -9.43 -12.73 -12.92
C VAL A 317 -10.78 -13.41 -13.06
N CYS A 318 -10.83 -14.73 -12.93
CA CYS A 318 -12.07 -15.51 -12.99
C CYS A 318 -12.95 -15.41 -11.74
N MET A 319 -12.41 -14.93 -10.60
CA MET A 319 -13.20 -14.69 -9.39
C MET A 319 -14.24 -13.59 -9.58
N SER A 320 -15.35 -13.69 -8.88
CA SER A 320 -16.34 -12.63 -8.78
C SER A 320 -15.75 -11.40 -8.06
N GLU A 321 -16.33 -10.24 -8.28
CA GLU A 321 -15.94 -9.00 -7.59
C GLU A 321 -16.07 -9.12 -6.07
N ALA A 322 -17.13 -9.82 -5.60
CA ALA A 322 -17.37 -10.08 -4.19
C ALA A 322 -16.28 -10.96 -3.56
N GLU A 323 -15.82 -12.01 -4.26
CA GLU A 323 -14.74 -12.88 -3.79
C GLU A 323 -13.41 -12.13 -3.72
N ARG A 324 -13.07 -11.37 -4.77
CA ARG A 324 -11.86 -10.51 -4.79
C ARG A 324 -11.86 -9.51 -3.65
N LYS A 325 -13.00 -8.83 -3.42
CA LYS A 325 -13.17 -7.89 -2.31
C LYS A 325 -12.92 -8.57 -0.96
N LYS A 326 -13.50 -9.75 -0.74
CA LYS A 326 -13.31 -10.51 0.51
C LYS A 326 -11.84 -10.88 0.76
N ILE A 327 -11.09 -11.25 -0.29
CA ILE A 327 -9.66 -11.55 -0.17
C ILE A 327 -8.86 -10.27 0.15
N LEU A 328 -9.15 -9.17 -0.53
CA LEU A 328 -8.49 -7.88 -0.28
C LEU A 328 -8.78 -7.35 1.13
N ASP A 329 -10.02 -7.47 1.61
CA ASP A 329 -10.39 -7.05 2.96
C ASP A 329 -9.68 -7.92 4.02
N ARG A 330 -9.55 -9.23 3.80
CA ARG A 330 -8.75 -10.11 4.67
C ARG A 330 -7.27 -9.74 4.67
N LYS A 331 -6.70 -9.42 3.51
CA LYS A 331 -5.31 -8.98 3.41
C LYS A 331 -5.09 -7.67 4.17
N LYS A 332 -5.95 -6.67 3.98
CA LYS A 332 -5.92 -5.42 4.74
C LYS A 332 -6.06 -5.63 6.25
N LEU A 333 -6.89 -6.60 6.66
CA LEU A 333 -7.03 -6.94 8.07
C LEU A 333 -5.74 -7.58 8.60
N SER A 334 -5.13 -8.50 7.86
CA SER A 334 -3.86 -9.14 8.27
C SER A 334 -2.69 -8.14 8.36
N GLU A 335 -2.67 -7.12 7.50
CA GLU A 335 -1.67 -6.04 7.54
C GLU A 335 -1.82 -5.13 8.78
N ARG A 336 -3.00 -5.12 9.43
CA ARG A 336 -3.26 -4.38 10.68
C ARG A 336 -3.00 -5.19 11.94
N VAL A 337 -2.75 -6.47 11.81
CA VAL A 337 -2.49 -7.39 12.92
C VAL A 337 -0.99 -7.59 13.02
N GLU A 338 -0.39 -7.05 14.07
CA GLU A 338 0.98 -7.36 14.43
C GLU A 338 0.99 -8.75 15.10
N GLN A 339 1.71 -9.69 14.52
CA GLN A 339 1.82 -11.05 15.04
C GLN A 339 3.27 -11.51 14.97
N ILE A 340 3.74 -12.02 16.10
CA ILE A 340 5.10 -12.54 16.25
C ILE A 340 4.99 -14.01 16.66
N ASN A 341 5.72 -14.89 16.00
CA ASN A 341 5.82 -16.28 16.45
C ASN A 341 6.63 -16.34 17.74
N ALA A 342 6.17 -17.12 18.74
CA ALA A 342 6.86 -17.22 20.03
C ALA A 342 8.31 -17.68 19.90
N SER A 343 8.63 -18.60 18.98
CA SER A 343 10.00 -19.05 18.71
C SER A 343 10.90 -17.94 18.15
N ASP A 344 10.33 -17.02 17.38
CA ASP A 344 11.06 -15.88 16.85
C ASP A 344 11.22 -14.79 17.89
N LEU A 345 10.18 -14.54 18.70
CA LEU A 345 10.24 -13.64 19.86
C LEU A 345 11.39 -14.01 20.81
N MET A 346 11.57 -15.30 21.10
CA MET A 346 12.64 -15.78 21.98
C MET A 346 14.06 -15.56 21.42
N LYS A 347 14.19 -15.31 20.13
CA LYS A 347 15.48 -15.01 19.47
C LYS A 347 15.74 -13.51 19.33
N MET A 348 14.73 -12.68 19.56
CA MET A 348 14.86 -11.22 19.45
C MET A 348 15.67 -10.68 20.62
N VAL A 349 16.55 -9.75 20.31
CA VAL A 349 17.29 -8.98 21.31
C VAL A 349 16.63 -7.61 21.38
N PHE A 350 15.99 -7.32 22.50
CA PHE A 350 15.39 -6.01 22.73
C PHE A 350 16.42 -5.06 23.35
N PRO A 351 16.40 -3.76 22.96
CA PRO A 351 17.19 -2.76 23.64
C PRO A 351 16.75 -2.65 25.12
N PRO A 352 17.63 -2.21 26.05
CA PRO A 352 17.25 -1.98 27.42
C PRO A 352 16.12 -0.94 27.51
N VAL A 353 15.29 -1.08 28.54
CA VAL A 353 14.21 -0.12 28.84
C VAL A 353 14.82 1.27 29.00
N LYS A 354 14.31 2.25 28.27
CA LYS A 354 14.70 3.65 28.42
C LYS A 354 13.99 4.25 29.62
N TRP A 355 14.72 5.04 30.39
CA TRP A 355 14.22 5.75 31.57
C TRP A 355 14.37 7.25 31.39
N ALA A 356 13.36 8.03 31.79
CA ALA A 356 13.56 9.46 32.01
C ALA A 356 14.26 9.72 33.33
N VAL A 357 13.89 8.93 34.35
CA VAL A 357 14.52 8.92 35.68
C VAL A 357 14.70 7.46 36.06
N ASP A 358 15.94 7.03 36.20
CA ASP A 358 16.31 5.62 36.34
C ASP A 358 15.61 4.94 37.52
N GLY A 359 15.02 3.76 37.28
CA GLY A 359 14.24 3.03 38.27
C GLY A 359 12.98 3.75 38.79
N PHE A 360 12.65 4.96 38.27
CA PHE A 360 11.52 5.75 38.73
C PHE A 360 10.48 6.06 37.64
N LEU A 361 10.89 6.48 36.46
CA LEU A 361 10.00 6.87 35.37
C LEU A 361 10.44 6.18 34.06
N PRO A 362 9.86 5.00 33.75
CA PRO A 362 10.21 4.23 32.54
C PRO A 362 9.61 4.83 31.26
N MET A 363 10.07 4.33 30.11
CA MET A 363 9.39 4.57 28.83
C MET A 363 7.92 4.11 28.86
N GLY A 364 7.10 4.62 27.95
CA GLY A 364 5.67 4.37 27.94
C GLY A 364 4.88 5.45 28.68
N CYS A 365 3.64 5.16 29.06
CA CYS A 365 2.71 6.12 29.62
C CYS A 365 2.61 5.98 31.15
N SER A 366 3.13 6.97 31.87
CA SER A 366 3.01 7.10 33.33
C SER A 366 1.97 8.16 33.70
N ILE A 367 1.21 7.93 34.79
CA ILE A 367 0.23 8.89 35.28
C ILE A 367 0.59 9.32 36.70
N LEU A 368 0.73 10.63 36.92
CA LEU A 368 0.90 11.24 38.23
C LEU A 368 -0.42 11.79 38.74
N CYS A 369 -0.99 11.11 39.72
CA CYS A 369 -2.22 11.49 40.40
C CYS A 369 -1.95 12.21 41.74
N GLY A 370 -2.94 12.94 42.26
CA GLY A 370 -2.90 13.53 43.59
C GLY A 370 -3.97 14.59 43.76
N GLY A 371 -4.28 14.92 44.99
CA GLY A 371 -5.21 15.98 45.36
C GLY A 371 -4.78 17.35 44.84
N PRO A 372 -5.68 18.38 44.87
CA PRO A 372 -5.31 19.75 44.51
C PRO A 372 -4.29 20.31 45.54
N LYS A 373 -3.27 21.02 45.00
CA LYS A 373 -2.25 21.73 45.79
C LYS A 373 -1.30 20.82 46.61
N VAL A 374 -1.18 19.54 46.26
CA VAL A 374 -0.21 18.62 46.90
C VAL A 374 1.21 18.75 46.33
N GLY A 375 1.41 19.45 45.21
CA GLY A 375 2.73 19.69 44.64
C GLY A 375 3.00 18.88 43.35
N LYS A 376 1.99 18.32 42.66
CA LYS A 376 2.17 17.55 41.41
C LYS A 376 2.91 18.33 40.31
N SER A 377 2.43 19.53 39.96
CA SER A 377 3.07 20.37 38.95
C SER A 377 4.48 20.83 39.33
N ILE A 378 4.77 20.94 40.64
CA ILE A 378 6.14 21.18 41.17
C ILE A 378 7.00 19.95 40.90
N LEU A 379 6.50 18.74 41.20
CA LEU A 379 7.20 17.49 40.92
C LEU A 379 7.47 17.31 39.43
N SER A 380 6.45 17.52 38.59
CA SER A 380 6.56 17.41 37.14
C SER A 380 7.58 18.39 36.56
N LEU A 381 7.57 19.66 36.99
CA LEU A 381 8.55 20.66 36.56
C LEU A 381 9.95 20.32 37.05
N HIS A 382 10.11 19.86 38.30
CA HIS A 382 11.41 19.44 38.82
C HIS A 382 11.99 18.27 38.01
N LEU A 383 11.20 17.25 37.66
CA LEU A 383 11.62 16.14 36.80
C LEU A 383 12.01 16.66 35.40
N ALA A 384 11.21 17.56 34.80
CA ALA A 384 11.52 18.17 33.51
C ALA A 384 12.85 18.91 33.51
N LEU A 385 13.10 19.72 34.54
CA LEU A 385 14.35 20.47 34.71
C LEU A 385 15.53 19.53 34.89
N SER A 386 15.40 18.53 35.78
CA SER A 386 16.46 17.55 36.01
C SER A 386 16.88 16.81 34.74
N VAL A 387 15.93 16.37 33.92
CA VAL A 387 16.20 15.66 32.65
C VAL A 387 16.77 16.63 31.58
N ALA A 388 16.26 17.85 31.48
CA ALA A 388 16.78 18.82 30.51
C ALA A 388 18.20 19.28 30.79
N ILE A 389 18.60 19.35 32.08
CA ILE A 389 19.95 19.75 32.51
C ILE A 389 20.88 18.52 32.59
N GLY A 390 20.35 17.35 32.99
CA GLY A 390 21.11 16.18 33.37
C GLY A 390 21.56 16.22 34.82
N GLY A 391 22.25 15.18 35.26
CA GLY A 391 22.75 15.06 36.64
C GLY A 391 21.86 14.21 37.52
N TYR A 392 21.12 14.80 38.45
CA TYR A 392 20.32 14.05 39.41
C TYR A 392 18.89 14.58 39.51
N ALA A 393 17.91 13.70 39.45
CA ALA A 393 16.52 13.99 39.79
C ALA A 393 16.25 13.60 41.24
N LEU A 394 15.29 14.29 41.87
CA LEU A 394 14.86 14.02 43.27
C LEU A 394 16.03 13.96 44.28
N GLY A 395 17.11 14.67 43.99
CA GLY A 395 18.31 14.78 44.83
C GLY A 395 19.30 13.63 44.72
N LYS A 396 18.95 12.46 44.21
CA LYS A 396 19.84 11.29 44.21
C LYS A 396 19.75 10.30 43.07
N ILE A 397 18.74 10.41 42.20
CA ILE A 397 18.56 9.49 41.06
C ILE A 397 19.27 10.07 39.83
N PRO A 398 20.26 9.38 39.25
CA PRO A 398 20.93 9.89 38.05
C PRO A 398 19.97 9.99 36.86
N VAL A 399 20.13 11.03 36.04
CA VAL A 399 19.38 11.22 34.83
C VAL A 399 20.29 11.61 33.69
N GLU A 400 20.00 11.09 32.50
CA GLU A 400 20.67 11.49 31.28
C GLU A 400 20.02 12.77 30.74
N ARG A 401 20.87 13.68 30.26
CA ARG A 401 20.42 14.93 29.60
C ARG A 401 19.77 14.65 28.27
N GLY A 402 18.63 15.28 28.00
CA GLY A 402 17.96 15.22 26.71
C GLY A 402 16.81 16.22 26.59
N SER A 403 16.20 16.26 25.43
CA SER A 403 15.08 17.16 25.14
C SER A 403 13.83 16.76 25.93
N VAL A 404 13.13 17.77 26.46
CA VAL A 404 11.92 17.62 27.26
C VAL A 404 10.82 18.53 26.70
N ALA A 405 9.65 17.97 26.39
CA ALA A 405 8.43 18.75 26.14
C ALA A 405 7.58 18.77 27.40
N TYR A 406 7.35 19.96 27.97
CA TYR A 406 6.46 20.15 29.10
C TYR A 406 5.24 20.99 28.70
N LEU A 407 4.10 20.33 28.51
CA LEU A 407 2.82 20.95 28.23
C LEU A 407 2.17 21.42 29.54
N ALA A 408 2.49 22.65 29.95
CA ALA A 408 2.05 23.27 31.20
C ALA A 408 0.72 24.02 31.00
N LEU A 409 -0.36 23.29 30.71
CA LEU A 409 -1.64 23.84 30.19
C LEU A 409 -2.52 24.56 31.24
N GLU A 410 -2.13 24.46 32.52
CA GLU A 410 -2.81 25.19 33.62
C GLU A 410 -1.98 26.33 34.19
N ASP A 411 -0.70 26.42 33.78
CA ASP A 411 0.20 27.44 34.27
C ASP A 411 0.39 28.60 33.28
N ARG A 412 0.69 29.78 33.84
CA ARG A 412 1.06 30.96 33.05
C ARG A 412 2.57 31.11 32.99
N PRO A 413 3.14 31.69 31.93
CA PRO A 413 4.60 31.80 31.75
C PRO A 413 5.32 32.42 32.97
N TRP A 414 4.76 33.50 33.58
CA TRP A 414 5.39 34.12 34.74
C TRP A 414 5.47 33.21 35.95
N ARG A 415 4.49 32.32 36.16
CA ARG A 415 4.48 31.36 37.26
C ARG A 415 5.48 30.26 37.05
N LEU A 416 5.65 29.80 35.80
CA LEU A 416 6.71 28.83 35.42
C LEU A 416 8.08 29.46 35.67
N GLN A 417 8.30 30.69 35.27
CA GLN A 417 9.54 31.43 35.54
C GLN A 417 9.83 31.53 37.05
N GLU A 418 8.84 31.94 37.87
CA GLU A 418 8.97 32.02 39.33
C GLU A 418 9.41 30.68 39.94
N ARG A 419 8.80 29.56 39.50
CA ARG A 419 9.14 28.22 39.98
C ARG A 419 10.52 27.77 39.50
N ILE A 420 10.91 28.08 38.30
CA ILE A 420 12.26 27.77 37.77
C ILE A 420 13.31 28.56 38.57
N LEU A 421 13.11 29.87 38.78
CA LEU A 421 14.03 30.72 39.53
C LEU A 421 14.12 30.34 41.01
N GLY A 422 13.04 29.81 41.57
CA GLY A 422 12.99 29.40 42.96
C GLY A 422 13.35 27.92 43.18
N SER A 423 13.74 27.19 42.13
CA SER A 423 14.19 25.81 42.22
C SER A 423 15.70 25.75 42.53
N ASP A 424 16.19 24.60 43.03
CA ASP A 424 17.60 24.33 43.37
C ASP A 424 18.55 24.25 42.15
N ILE A 425 18.19 24.92 41.03
CA ILE A 425 18.96 24.88 39.78
C ILE A 425 19.94 26.05 39.77
N SER A 426 21.16 25.77 39.29
CA SER A 426 22.13 26.85 39.04
C SER A 426 21.54 27.93 38.13
N PRO A 427 21.71 29.21 38.47
CA PRO A 427 21.27 30.32 37.57
C PRO A 427 21.88 30.22 36.17
N ASP A 428 23.03 29.59 36.01
CA ASP A 428 23.74 29.42 34.74
C ASP A 428 23.43 28.08 34.06
N ALA A 429 22.41 27.32 34.52
CA ALA A 429 22.05 26.04 33.95
C ALA A 429 21.53 26.20 32.51
N ASP A 430 22.01 25.35 31.62
CA ASP A 430 21.55 25.34 30.22
C ASP A 430 20.19 24.64 30.11
N LEU A 431 19.14 25.46 29.93
CA LEU A 431 17.76 25.02 29.77
C LEU A 431 17.34 24.88 28.30
N SER A 432 18.27 24.92 27.33
CA SER A 432 17.96 24.86 25.90
C SER A 432 17.23 23.57 25.48
N LYS A 433 17.32 22.51 26.28
CA LYS A 433 16.62 21.24 26.07
C LYS A 433 15.20 21.18 26.66
N LEU A 434 14.72 22.23 27.34
CA LEU A 434 13.39 22.29 27.91
C LEU A 434 12.47 23.16 27.05
N THR A 435 11.50 22.55 26.40
CA THR A 435 10.41 23.25 25.69
C THR A 435 9.18 23.35 26.59
N LEU A 436 8.76 24.58 26.92
CA LEU A 436 7.56 24.85 27.70
C LEU A 436 6.40 25.24 26.76
N VAL A 437 5.29 24.52 26.82
CA VAL A 437 4.10 24.74 26.00
C VAL A 437 2.94 25.11 26.91
N THR A 438 2.46 26.34 26.86
CA THR A 438 1.36 26.83 27.73
C THR A 438 0.00 26.81 27.02
N GLU A 439 -0.01 26.64 25.70
CA GLU A 439 -1.23 26.55 24.91
C GLU A 439 -1.00 25.58 23.73
N ILE A 440 -1.93 24.68 23.51
CA ILE A 440 -1.92 23.69 22.42
C ILE A 440 -3.37 23.29 22.11
N PRO A 441 -3.72 22.96 20.85
CA PRO A 441 -5.00 22.34 20.54
C PRO A 441 -5.23 21.05 21.35
N ARG A 442 -6.48 20.65 21.55
CA ARG A 442 -6.78 19.38 22.20
C ARG A 442 -6.29 18.21 21.34
N GLN A 443 -6.10 17.05 21.99
CA GLN A 443 -5.55 15.86 21.33
C GLN A 443 -6.22 15.50 19.99
N HIS A 444 -7.52 15.72 19.83
CA HIS A 444 -8.30 15.41 18.62
C HIS A 444 -8.46 16.61 17.66
N GLU A 445 -7.86 17.75 17.97
CA GLU A 445 -7.91 19.01 17.22
C GLU A 445 -6.52 19.38 16.66
N GLY A 446 -5.58 18.43 16.64
CA GLY A 446 -4.21 18.63 16.18
C GLY A 446 -3.16 18.59 17.28
N GLY A 447 -3.53 18.35 18.54
CA GLY A 447 -2.58 18.32 19.65
C GLY A 447 -1.66 17.10 19.63
N LEU A 448 -2.15 15.94 19.18
CA LEU A 448 -1.31 14.74 19.03
C LEU A 448 -0.38 14.88 17.84
N GLU A 449 -0.87 15.37 16.72
CA GLU A 449 -0.09 15.63 15.51
C GLU A 449 1.05 16.63 15.77
N TRP A 450 0.80 17.67 16.60
CA TRP A 450 1.85 18.58 17.04
C TRP A 450 2.90 17.86 17.90
N LEU A 451 2.48 16.97 18.78
CA LEU A 451 3.41 16.23 19.64
C LEU A 451 4.29 15.27 18.81
N GLU A 452 3.70 14.57 17.83
CA GLU A 452 4.44 13.72 16.89
C GLU A 452 5.46 14.55 16.09
N TRP A 453 5.03 15.68 15.51
CA TRP A 453 5.93 16.59 14.80
C TRP A 453 7.08 17.10 15.71
N TRP A 454 6.79 17.43 16.97
CA TRP A 454 7.81 17.89 17.91
C TRP A 454 8.81 16.76 18.22
N LEU A 455 8.34 15.53 18.41
CA LEU A 455 9.16 14.35 18.66
C LEU A 455 10.05 14.01 17.44
N GLU A 456 9.55 14.15 16.23
CA GLU A 456 10.33 13.99 14.99
C GLU A 456 11.47 15.00 14.86
N ALA A 457 11.26 16.22 15.38
CA ALA A 457 12.26 17.27 15.36
C ALA A 457 13.31 17.16 16.51
N HIS A 458 13.08 16.28 17.51
CA HIS A 458 13.92 16.14 18.71
C HIS A 458 14.19 14.65 18.99
N ASP A 459 15.10 14.06 18.24
CA ASP A 459 15.48 12.63 18.31
C ASP A 459 16.14 12.23 19.65
N ASP A 460 16.65 13.21 20.41
CA ASP A 460 17.21 13.04 21.76
C ASP A 460 16.18 13.22 22.88
N THR A 461 14.88 13.14 22.57
CA THR A 461 13.83 13.30 23.59
C THR A 461 13.92 12.23 24.67
N ARG A 462 13.92 12.69 25.93
CA ARG A 462 13.96 11.84 27.12
C ARG A 462 12.70 11.88 27.96
N LEU A 463 11.85 12.91 27.81
CA LEU A 463 10.64 13.04 28.61
C LEU A 463 9.61 13.93 27.91
N VAL A 464 8.36 13.50 27.93
CA VAL A 464 7.19 14.34 27.60
C VAL A 464 6.32 14.43 28.85
N ILE A 465 5.84 15.63 29.19
CA ILE A 465 4.93 15.85 30.32
C ILE A 465 3.67 16.58 29.85
N ILE A 466 2.49 16.08 30.22
CA ILE A 466 1.20 16.70 29.95
C ILE A 466 0.55 17.09 31.29
N ASP A 467 0.55 18.36 31.64
CA ASP A 467 -0.02 18.92 32.86
C ASP A 467 -1.12 19.95 32.50
N THR A 468 -2.39 19.54 32.44
CA THR A 468 -3.02 18.31 32.87
C THR A 468 -3.77 17.60 31.74
N LEU A 469 -4.03 16.31 31.91
CA LEU A 469 -4.87 15.52 31.01
C LEU A 469 -6.21 16.21 30.72
N GLN A 470 -6.84 16.81 31.73
CA GLN A 470 -8.14 17.49 31.62
C GLN A 470 -8.14 18.61 30.58
N LYS A 471 -7.03 19.28 30.37
CA LYS A 471 -6.88 20.35 29.36
C LYS A 471 -6.57 19.82 27.98
N PHE A 472 -5.87 18.71 27.90
CA PHE A 472 -5.41 18.11 26.62
C PHE A 472 -6.46 17.19 25.98
N ARG A 473 -7.17 16.37 26.80
CA ARG A 473 -8.17 15.42 26.28
C ARG A 473 -9.41 16.10 25.70
N LYS A 474 -10.17 15.36 24.90
CA LYS A 474 -11.50 15.77 24.42
C LYS A 474 -12.45 16.06 25.62
N GLN A 475 -13.23 17.11 25.52
CA GLN A 475 -14.28 17.40 26.52
C GLN A 475 -15.42 16.39 26.38
N HIS A 476 -15.85 15.84 27.51
CA HIS A 476 -17.02 14.98 27.55
C HIS A 476 -18.31 15.81 27.48
N ASN A 477 -19.17 15.54 26.50
CA ASN A 477 -20.41 16.27 26.26
C ASN A 477 -21.62 15.76 27.07
N GLY A 478 -21.36 15.02 28.17
CA GLY A 478 -22.40 14.56 29.10
C GLY A 478 -23.24 13.37 28.63
N LYS A 479 -23.10 12.91 27.39
CA LYS A 479 -23.76 11.74 26.82
C LYS A 479 -22.68 10.75 26.33
N GLY A 480 -22.60 9.56 26.93
CA GLY A 480 -21.66 8.52 26.53
C GLY A 480 -21.00 7.80 27.69
N ASP A 481 -20.19 6.82 27.40
CA ASP A 481 -19.41 6.05 28.34
C ASP A 481 -18.12 6.80 28.71
N ARG A 482 -18.11 7.37 29.91
CA ARG A 482 -16.91 8.07 30.43
C ARG A 482 -15.71 7.15 30.55
N TYR A 483 -15.95 5.86 30.82
CA TYR A 483 -14.87 4.87 30.93
C TYR A 483 -14.16 4.70 29.59
N GLY A 484 -14.94 4.49 28.50
CA GLY A 484 -14.40 4.36 27.15
C GLY A 484 -13.67 5.64 26.70
N ASP A 485 -14.25 6.81 26.94
CA ASP A 485 -13.65 8.11 26.56
C ASP A 485 -12.30 8.35 27.28
N ASP A 486 -12.20 8.00 28.57
CA ASP A 486 -10.97 8.15 29.34
C ASP A 486 -9.90 7.15 28.90
N TYR A 487 -10.30 5.90 28.66
CA TYR A 487 -9.42 4.83 28.16
C TYR A 487 -8.85 5.17 26.78
N ASP A 488 -9.72 5.61 25.85
CA ASP A 488 -9.34 5.98 24.50
C ASP A 488 -8.41 7.21 24.47
N ALA A 489 -8.65 8.17 25.35
CA ALA A 489 -7.83 9.37 25.44
C ALA A 489 -6.39 9.03 25.85
N ILE A 490 -6.21 8.18 26.86
CA ILE A 490 -4.88 7.71 27.30
C ILE A 490 -4.29 6.77 26.27
N GLY A 491 -5.09 5.87 25.68
CA GLY A 491 -4.65 4.95 24.63
C GLY A 491 -4.07 5.65 23.40
N ALA A 492 -4.64 6.79 23.00
CA ALA A 492 -4.11 7.60 21.91
C ALA A 492 -2.76 8.24 22.25
N ILE A 493 -2.62 8.80 23.46
CA ILE A 493 -1.35 9.37 23.97
C ILE A 493 -0.28 8.27 24.11
N LYS A 494 -0.67 7.11 24.67
CA LYS A 494 0.23 5.96 24.83
C LYS A 494 0.79 5.47 23.49
N LYS A 495 -0.04 5.41 22.43
CA LYS A 495 0.43 5.04 21.08
C LYS A 495 1.57 5.94 20.59
N VAL A 496 1.52 7.24 20.88
CA VAL A 496 2.61 8.16 20.56
C VAL A 496 3.85 7.83 21.39
N ALA A 497 3.70 7.63 22.71
CA ALA A 497 4.83 7.25 23.57
C ALA A 497 5.51 5.95 23.11
N ASP A 498 4.72 4.93 22.74
CA ASP A 498 5.20 3.62 22.28
C ASP A 498 5.90 3.75 20.90
N ALA A 499 5.30 4.49 19.96
CA ALA A 499 5.83 4.68 18.59
C ALA A 499 7.22 5.36 18.61
N TYR A 500 7.40 6.35 19.47
CA TYR A 500 8.67 7.09 19.60
C TYR A 500 9.59 6.53 20.71
N SER A 501 9.15 5.50 21.44
CA SER A 501 9.89 4.88 22.55
C SER A 501 10.37 5.90 23.58
N VAL A 502 9.48 6.80 24.01
CA VAL A 502 9.75 7.90 24.95
C VAL A 502 8.96 7.75 26.24
N PRO A 503 9.55 8.10 27.41
CA PRO A 503 8.82 8.27 28.66
C PRO A 503 7.84 9.43 28.55
N LEU A 504 6.57 9.19 28.90
CA LEU A 504 5.52 10.20 28.92
C LEU A 504 4.82 10.22 30.27
N LEU A 505 4.78 11.39 30.92
CA LEU A 505 4.14 11.60 32.21
C LEU A 505 2.88 12.46 32.07
N ILE A 506 1.73 11.93 32.45
CA ILE A 506 0.45 12.61 32.46
C ILE A 506 0.07 13.02 33.89
N VAL A 507 -0.17 14.30 34.13
CA VAL A 507 -0.69 14.77 35.41
C VAL A 507 -2.21 14.72 35.44
N HIS A 508 -2.76 14.09 36.49
CA HIS A 508 -4.19 13.92 36.67
C HIS A 508 -4.64 14.20 38.09
N HIS A 509 -5.94 14.43 38.31
CA HIS A 509 -6.50 14.72 39.64
C HIS A 509 -7.14 13.47 40.26
N LEU A 510 -7.10 13.37 41.58
CA LEU A 510 -7.83 12.37 42.36
C LEU A 510 -9.29 12.81 42.55
N LYS A 511 -10.21 11.85 42.76
CA LYS A 511 -11.57 12.09 43.25
C LYS A 511 -11.51 12.69 44.68
N LYS A 512 -12.60 13.38 45.05
CA LYS A 512 -12.72 13.92 46.43
C LYS A 512 -12.99 12.79 47.49
N ALA A 513 -13.52 11.65 47.08
CA ALA A 513 -13.77 10.52 47.95
C ALA A 513 -12.42 9.82 48.26
N LYS A 514 -12.13 9.62 49.53
CA LYS A 514 -10.98 8.83 49.96
C LYS A 514 -11.40 7.35 50.05
N ASP A 515 -10.53 6.49 49.58
CA ASP A 515 -10.63 5.06 49.80
C ASP A 515 -9.48 4.65 50.75
N GLU A 516 -9.85 4.09 51.89
CA GLU A 516 -8.85 3.72 52.94
C GLU A 516 -8.20 2.37 52.61
N GLU A 517 -8.81 1.55 51.75
CA GLU A 517 -8.33 0.21 51.41
C GLU A 517 -7.41 0.22 50.18
N ASP A 518 -7.76 1.01 49.11
CA ASP A 518 -6.95 1.02 47.90
C ASP A 518 -6.94 2.43 47.23
N TRP A 519 -5.74 3.04 47.23
CA TRP A 519 -5.52 4.35 46.64
C TRP A 519 -5.78 4.40 45.11
N LEU A 520 -5.75 3.25 44.42
CA LEU A 520 -6.07 3.16 42.99
C LEU A 520 -7.53 3.58 42.70
N ASN A 521 -8.44 3.30 43.65
CA ASN A 521 -9.85 3.69 43.55
C ASN A 521 -10.07 5.20 43.68
N GLU A 522 -9.09 5.94 44.22
CA GLU A 522 -9.15 7.41 44.34
C GLU A 522 -8.87 8.14 43.02
N ILE A 523 -8.34 7.45 42.00
CA ILE A 523 -8.02 8.08 40.73
C ILE A 523 -9.30 8.64 40.10
N SER A 524 -9.29 9.95 39.78
CA SER A 524 -10.45 10.67 39.28
C SER A 524 -10.75 10.20 37.84
N GLY A 525 -12.02 9.96 37.54
CA GLY A 525 -12.47 9.42 36.27
C GLY A 525 -13.04 8.03 36.46
N THR A 526 -12.60 7.12 35.64
CA THR A 526 -12.99 5.71 35.66
C THR A 526 -11.76 4.84 35.91
N GLN A 527 -11.96 3.58 36.26
CA GLN A 527 -10.87 2.59 36.28
C GLN A 527 -10.16 2.48 34.91
N GLY A 528 -10.76 3.07 33.84
CA GLY A 528 -10.17 3.15 32.51
C GLY A 528 -8.85 3.91 32.45
N ILE A 529 -8.69 4.97 33.27
CA ILE A 529 -7.43 5.72 33.33
C ILE A 529 -6.31 4.87 33.91
N ALA A 530 -6.57 4.20 35.04
CA ALA A 530 -5.57 3.33 35.67
C ALA A 530 -5.24 2.10 34.82
N GLY A 531 -6.22 1.52 34.13
CA GLY A 531 -6.02 0.35 33.27
C GLY A 531 -5.24 0.63 31.97
N ALA A 532 -5.25 1.86 31.47
CA ALA A 532 -4.57 2.25 30.24
C ALA A 532 -3.09 2.62 30.43
N ALA A 533 -2.67 2.98 31.64
CA ALA A 533 -1.30 3.40 31.95
C ALA A 533 -0.36 2.19 32.20
N ASP A 534 0.93 2.41 31.96
CA ASP A 534 1.99 1.45 32.30
C ASP A 534 2.47 1.63 33.72
N THR A 535 2.53 2.87 34.20
CA THR A 535 2.96 3.22 35.57
C THR A 535 2.00 4.23 36.21
N LEU A 536 1.65 4.01 37.45
CA LEU A 536 0.81 4.89 38.24
C LEU A 536 1.61 5.44 39.42
N LEU A 537 1.54 6.74 39.62
CA LEU A 537 2.15 7.50 40.70
C LEU A 537 1.05 8.27 41.44
N SER A 538 0.90 8.12 42.75
CA SER A 538 -0.06 8.87 43.53
C SER A 538 0.65 9.66 44.66
N LEU A 539 0.67 11.00 44.48
CA LEU A 539 1.31 11.88 45.48
C LEU A 539 0.30 12.32 46.52
N LYS A 540 0.54 11.92 47.78
CA LYS A 540 -0.25 12.30 48.96
C LYS A 540 0.59 13.17 49.89
N ARG A 541 0.09 14.35 50.28
CA ARG A 541 0.72 15.27 51.19
C ARG A 541 -0.33 16.07 51.95
N ALA A 542 -0.15 16.22 53.27
CA ALA A 542 -0.94 17.16 54.06
C ALA A 542 -0.52 18.60 53.74
N ARG A 543 -1.46 19.52 53.66
CA ARG A 543 -1.18 20.93 53.27
C ARG A 543 -0.22 21.64 54.22
N SER A 544 -0.22 21.23 55.50
CA SER A 544 0.61 21.79 56.55
C SER A 544 1.98 21.08 56.68
N SER A 545 2.24 20.09 55.87
CA SER A 545 3.48 19.31 55.93
C SER A 545 4.31 19.49 54.67
N ASN A 546 5.62 19.53 54.80
CA ASN A 546 6.57 19.45 53.69
C ASN A 546 6.88 17.99 53.31
N THR A 547 6.48 17.00 54.10
CA THR A 547 6.65 15.59 53.77
C THR A 547 5.41 15.02 53.13
N GLY A 548 5.59 14.15 52.14
CA GLY A 548 4.55 13.43 51.42
C GLY A 548 4.95 11.98 51.18
N ILE A 549 3.98 11.18 50.77
CA ILE A 549 4.18 9.82 50.30
C ILE A 549 3.81 9.76 48.83
N LEU A 550 4.68 9.17 48.05
CA LEU A 550 4.42 8.84 46.65
C LEU A 550 4.24 7.32 46.54
N HIS A 551 2.99 6.91 46.31
CA HIS A 551 2.69 5.52 46.00
C HIS A 551 2.99 5.28 44.51
N ARG A 552 3.69 4.20 44.19
CA ARG A 552 4.06 3.82 42.82
C ARG A 552 3.72 2.36 42.55
N THR A 553 3.09 2.08 41.43
CA THR A 553 2.86 0.72 40.90
C THR A 553 2.86 0.75 39.37
N GLY A 554 3.19 -0.36 38.72
CA GLY A 554 3.22 -0.43 37.27
C GLY A 554 3.70 -1.76 36.71
N ARG A 555 3.75 -1.85 35.39
CA ARG A 555 4.19 -3.07 34.70
C ARG A 555 5.71 -3.25 34.71
N ASP A 556 6.44 -2.12 34.64
CA ASP A 556 7.90 -2.08 34.54
C ASP A 556 8.57 -1.52 35.79
N VAL A 557 7.82 -1.26 36.84
CA VAL A 557 8.30 -0.75 38.13
C VAL A 557 7.75 -1.57 39.28
N GLU A 558 8.57 -1.71 40.34
CA GLU A 558 8.12 -2.36 41.57
C GLU A 558 7.10 -1.49 42.32
N GLU A 559 6.14 -2.14 42.96
CA GLU A 559 5.19 -1.48 43.82
C GLU A 559 5.92 -1.04 45.11
N VAL A 560 5.87 0.26 45.39
CA VAL A 560 6.58 0.84 46.54
C VAL A 560 5.95 2.17 46.94
N ASP A 561 5.96 2.40 48.25
CA ASP A 561 5.65 3.67 48.90
C ASP A 561 6.94 4.43 49.18
N LEU A 562 7.08 5.62 48.63
CA LEU A 562 8.28 6.44 48.73
C LEU A 562 8.03 7.67 49.59
N ALA A 563 8.87 7.90 50.58
CA ALA A 563 8.86 9.14 51.35
C ALA A 563 9.49 10.29 50.53
N MET A 564 8.81 11.39 50.47
CA MET A 564 9.18 12.56 49.67
C MET A 564 9.17 13.82 50.54
N THR A 565 10.15 14.68 50.39
CA THR A 565 10.20 16.00 51.05
C THR A 565 10.15 17.13 50.01
N LEU A 566 9.26 18.07 50.23
CA LEU A 566 9.15 19.31 49.41
C LEU A 566 10.01 20.41 50.06
N ASP A 567 11.00 20.87 49.31
CA ASP A 567 11.86 21.97 49.69
C ASP A 567 11.78 23.07 48.59
N GLY A 568 11.22 24.22 48.94
CA GLY A 568 10.97 25.26 47.96
C GLY A 568 10.11 24.78 46.75
N PHE A 569 10.65 24.82 45.57
CA PHE A 569 10.05 24.29 44.33
C PHE A 569 10.71 22.97 43.84
N GLY A 570 11.38 22.22 44.76
CA GLY A 570 11.98 20.93 44.48
C GLY A 570 11.42 19.81 45.37
N TRP A 571 11.27 18.62 44.84
CA TRP A 571 11.00 17.42 45.62
C TRP A 571 12.25 16.60 45.75
N ARG A 572 12.48 16.06 46.96
CA ARG A 572 13.57 15.13 47.27
C ARG A 572 13.01 13.77 47.68
N LEU A 573 13.60 12.73 47.13
CA LEU A 573 13.30 11.35 47.53
C LEU A 573 14.10 11.02 48.77
N GLU A 574 13.42 10.64 49.83
CA GLU A 574 14.09 10.24 51.09
C GLU A 574 14.42 8.75 51.10
N GLY A 575 13.48 7.89 50.76
CA GLY A 575 13.60 6.45 50.72
C GLY A 575 12.24 5.75 50.81
N PRO A 576 12.21 4.44 51.13
CA PRO A 576 10.96 3.73 51.38
C PRO A 576 10.18 4.38 52.52
N ALA A 577 8.85 4.56 52.34
CA ALA A 577 8.01 5.27 53.31
C ALA A 577 7.95 4.54 54.67
N GLU A 578 8.09 3.23 54.66
CA GLU A 578 8.11 2.41 55.87
C GLU A 578 9.25 2.81 56.83
N GLU A 579 10.41 3.14 56.29
CA GLU A 579 11.57 3.58 57.07
C GLU A 579 11.36 5.00 57.65
N TYR A 580 10.65 5.86 56.94
CA TYR A 580 10.44 7.27 57.31
C TYR A 580 9.23 7.51 58.21
N THR A 581 8.18 6.70 58.09
CA THR A 581 6.97 6.80 58.93
C THR A 581 7.11 6.03 60.22
N MET A 582 8.22 5.30 60.40
CA MET A 582 8.49 4.54 61.61
C MET A 582 8.72 5.49 62.80
N PRO A 583 8.03 5.28 63.93
CA PRO A 583 8.30 6.04 65.10
C PRO A 583 9.80 5.96 65.49
N ASP A 584 10.35 7.08 65.92
CA ASP A 584 11.80 7.21 66.22
C ASP A 584 12.39 6.04 67.05
N GLU A 585 11.62 5.53 67.98
CA GLU A 585 12.02 4.38 68.75
C GLU A 585 12.07 3.06 67.98
N LYS A 586 11.14 2.82 67.06
CA LYS A 586 11.18 1.63 66.19
C LYS A 586 12.37 1.70 65.22
N ARG A 587 12.59 2.87 64.63
CA ARG A 587 13.72 3.12 63.71
C ARG A 587 15.07 2.84 64.45
N ARG A 588 15.26 3.37 65.64
CA ARG A 588 16.45 3.12 66.43
C ARG A 588 16.67 1.62 66.78
N ILE A 589 15.60 0.87 66.96
CA ILE A 589 15.66 -0.58 67.12
C ILE A 589 16.14 -1.27 65.84
N VAL A 590 15.58 -0.92 64.70
CA VAL A 590 15.96 -1.48 63.35
C VAL A 590 17.44 -1.16 63.08
N GLU A 591 17.84 0.11 63.19
CA GLU A 591 19.23 0.55 62.97
C GLU A 591 20.23 -0.15 63.88
N TYR A 592 19.83 -0.43 65.12
CA TYR A 592 20.65 -1.17 66.02
C TYR A 592 20.79 -2.64 65.60
N LEU A 593 19.70 -3.31 65.26
CA LEU A 593 19.68 -4.70 64.77
C LEU A 593 20.39 -4.90 63.45
N GLN A 594 20.39 -3.90 62.57
CA GLN A 594 21.14 -3.92 61.26
C GLN A 594 22.67 -3.91 61.51
N LYS A 595 23.14 -3.31 62.61
CA LYS A 595 24.55 -3.18 62.94
C LYS A 595 25.07 -4.31 63.80
N HIS A 596 24.19 -5.15 64.36
CA HIS A 596 24.53 -6.20 65.30
C HIS A 596 23.79 -7.48 64.91
N ASP A 597 24.50 -8.57 64.82
CA ASP A 597 23.89 -9.88 64.65
C ASP A 597 22.90 -10.18 65.77
N SER A 598 21.92 -10.99 65.49
CA SER A 598 20.89 -11.55 66.37
C SER A 598 20.97 -11.12 67.85
N GLN A 599 20.12 -10.20 68.29
CA GLN A 599 20.13 -9.60 69.63
C GLN A 599 18.94 -10.04 70.46
N THR A 600 19.14 -10.14 71.79
CA THR A 600 18.07 -10.37 72.75
C THR A 600 17.36 -9.07 73.15
N PRO A 601 16.11 -9.11 73.67
CA PRO A 601 15.43 -7.91 74.17
C PRO A 601 16.19 -7.16 75.26
N LYS A 602 17.03 -7.87 76.03
CA LYS A 602 17.84 -7.26 77.08
C LYS A 602 18.98 -6.42 76.49
N GLU A 603 19.67 -6.94 75.51
CA GLU A 603 20.74 -6.23 74.79
C GLU A 603 20.23 -4.99 74.08
N VAL A 604 19.07 -5.12 73.40
CA VAL A 604 18.39 -3.98 72.74
C VAL A 604 17.96 -2.92 73.79
N ALA A 605 17.43 -3.35 74.92
CA ALA A 605 17.02 -2.44 76.01
C ALA A 605 18.18 -1.66 76.55
N GLU A 606 19.30 -2.34 76.88
CA GLU A 606 20.50 -1.71 77.38
C GLU A 606 21.15 -0.75 76.38
N ALA A 607 21.25 -1.15 75.11
CA ALA A 607 21.87 -0.34 74.10
C ALA A 607 21.09 0.94 73.77
N LEU A 608 19.75 0.86 73.78
CA LEU A 608 18.87 1.99 73.38
C LEU A 608 18.27 2.75 74.58
N GLY A 609 18.59 2.38 75.81
CA GLY A 609 18.08 3.03 77.02
C GLY A 609 16.59 2.78 77.25
N LEU A 610 16.07 1.64 76.87
CA LEU A 610 14.66 1.27 76.97
C LEU A 610 14.42 0.41 78.24
N LYS A 611 13.20 0.43 78.77
CA LYS A 611 12.81 -0.55 79.80
C LYS A 611 12.68 -1.94 79.15
N LEU A 612 13.16 -2.99 79.78
CA LEU A 612 13.17 -4.36 79.28
C LEU A 612 11.79 -4.81 78.76
N ASN A 613 10.72 -4.58 79.53
CA ASN A 613 9.34 -4.93 79.10
C ASN A 613 8.89 -4.16 77.86
N THR A 614 9.33 -2.92 77.74
CA THR A 614 9.03 -2.09 76.54
C THR A 614 9.77 -2.63 75.33
N ALA A 615 11.04 -2.99 75.46
CA ALA A 615 11.82 -3.59 74.37
C ALA A 615 11.22 -4.93 73.91
N GLN A 616 10.86 -5.80 74.89
CA GLN A 616 10.22 -7.10 74.58
C GLN A 616 8.92 -6.95 73.80
N GLN A 617 8.00 -6.07 74.26
CA GLN A 617 6.73 -5.84 73.62
C GLN A 617 6.92 -5.26 72.18
N LYS A 618 7.84 -4.30 72.04
CA LYS A 618 8.14 -3.69 70.76
C LYS A 618 8.77 -4.67 69.78
N LEU A 619 9.79 -5.44 70.20
CA LEU A 619 10.42 -6.44 69.34
C LEU A 619 9.46 -7.54 68.93
N LEU A 620 8.61 -8.02 69.83
CA LEU A 620 7.59 -9.00 69.53
C LEU A 620 6.57 -8.45 68.53
N ARG A 621 6.13 -7.18 68.67
CA ARG A 621 5.21 -6.52 67.80
C ARG A 621 5.83 -6.26 66.40
N MET A 622 7.06 -5.77 66.38
CA MET A 622 7.81 -5.51 65.14
C MET A 622 8.09 -6.81 64.36
N SER A 623 8.35 -7.92 65.06
CA SER A 623 8.47 -9.23 64.40
C SER A 623 7.17 -9.76 63.89
N LYS A 624 6.03 -9.52 64.56
CA LYS A 624 4.69 -9.83 64.05
C LYS A 624 4.29 -8.95 62.85
N GLU A 625 4.74 -7.71 62.80
CA GLU A 625 4.56 -6.76 61.70
C GLU A 625 5.51 -7.04 60.52
N GLY A 626 6.42 -8.04 60.62
CA GLY A 626 7.39 -8.39 59.58
C GLY A 626 8.57 -7.42 59.44
N LEU A 627 8.71 -6.45 60.34
CA LEU A 627 9.77 -5.44 60.28
C LEU A 627 11.14 -6.00 60.71
N ILE A 628 11.15 -7.05 61.54
CA ILE A 628 12.34 -7.75 62.04
C ILE A 628 12.04 -9.24 62.12
N ASN A 629 13.08 -10.04 62.04
CA ASN A 629 12.97 -11.49 62.26
C ASN A 629 13.12 -11.81 63.77
N GLY A 630 12.48 -12.86 64.26
CA GLY A 630 12.59 -13.29 65.63
C GLY A 630 12.46 -14.79 65.77
N TYR A 631 13.40 -15.41 66.44
CA TYR A 631 13.39 -16.83 66.77
C TYR A 631 14.11 -17.12 68.14
N CYS A 632 13.47 -17.96 68.95
CA CYS A 632 14.05 -18.36 70.29
C CYS A 632 14.46 -17.16 71.12
N GLY A 633 13.71 -16.06 71.16
CA GLY A 633 13.98 -14.88 71.98
C GLY A 633 15.13 -14.00 71.53
N LYS A 634 15.59 -14.20 70.30
CA LYS A 634 16.54 -13.32 69.59
C LYS A 634 15.91 -12.69 68.39
N TYR A 635 16.33 -11.47 68.09
CA TYR A 635 15.77 -10.65 66.96
C TYR A 635 16.90 -10.12 66.11
N TRP A 636 16.63 -10.03 64.80
CA TRP A 636 17.54 -9.48 63.76
C TRP A 636 16.75 -8.89 62.61
N VAL A 637 17.35 -8.11 61.74
CA VAL A 637 16.75 -7.56 60.51
C VAL A 637 16.93 -8.52 59.36
#